data_374d6faffc28f872f8c83baa0d8ba761
#
_entry.id   374d6faffc28f872f8c83baa0d8ba761
#
_cell.length_a   1.000
_cell.length_b   1.000
_cell.length_c   1.000
_cell.angle_alpha   90.00
_cell.angle_beta   90.00
_cell.angle_gamma   90.00
#
_symmetry.space_group_name_H-M   'P 1'
#
loop_
_entity.id
_entity.type
_entity.pdbx_description
1 polymer ?
#
loop_
_entity_poly.entity_id
_entity_poly.type
_entity_poly.pdbx_seq_one_letter_code
_entity_poly.pdbx_strand_id
1 'polypeptide(L)'
;MEQERWVLALPTCKTPTSHHQIPLLLLVMLFLLLTPXSLSINETDTETDLLHPKDRNALVLFKSQVQDPYQFLSSWVGSNCTNWTGVTCSNRTGRVISINLTGMNLSGLVHPSLCKLLFLETLILPHNSFYGSLPPCLCKLMNLKTLDFGHNMGLNGTVPPCIGNFSXTLERIDLSFNSFTGEIPETLYYLKSLKYLDLSHNNLXGNLGDFGQSLVYLNLESNSISGTLPCLSASVESIWVLNLANNSILGGIPSCISSLRELRQLNLSFNGLRYGISPILLFSDKLVVLDLSFNSLSGLLPRKIAEGGSEKSGLLLLDLSHNQFSGDIPLTITELKSLQVLFLSNNLLTGEIPERIGNLTYLQVIDLSHNLLSGSIPLNIVGCFQLLALILNNNNLSGEIQPELDALDSLKILDISNNEISGEIPLTLAGCKSLEVVDFSNNNLSGALNDAITKWVNLRFISLAQNKFSGALPTWLFSFQVIQTMDLSGNKFSGYIPDGNFNFSLKFNSSNFGTTPSFEQLPILQSLQMKLSVIVSDINELGFDYHLFSAVGIDLSRNLLHGEIPVSLFGLHGLEYLNLSYNFLDGKVPTSLNNMSSLRALDLSHNSLSGQIPENISCLGNLTLLNLSYNCFSGILPKKQRYSRFPGAFAGNPDLCVEESPGEACQTKGLPTVPNKNFEEETDGPISIWVFCISAVVSFYFGIITLFCSARTRNYILQTKL
;
A
#
# COMPACT_ATOMS: atom_id res chain seq x y z
N MET A 1 14.69 -10.06 0.82
CA MET A 1 13.64 -9.89 -0.21
C MET A 1 12.31 -9.73 0.51
N GLU A 2 11.96 -8.51 0.82
CA GLU A 2 10.71 -8.20 1.49
C GLU A 2 9.69 -7.70 0.49
N GLN A 3 8.48 -8.10 0.73
CA GLN A 3 7.34 -7.90 -0.17
C GLN A 3 6.91 -6.44 -0.25
N GLU A 4 6.92 -5.89 -1.44
CA GLU A 4 6.24 -4.64 -1.72
C GLU A 4 4.73 -4.85 -1.51
N ARG A 5 4.15 -4.06 -0.63
CA ARG A 5 2.70 -4.09 -0.38
C ARG A 5 2.03 -2.91 -1.03
N TRP A 6 1.25 -3.18 -2.02
CA TRP A 6 0.28 -2.22 -2.54
C TRP A 6 -0.96 -2.27 -1.66
N VAL A 7 -1.25 -1.20 -0.97
CA VAL A 7 -2.49 -1.11 -0.20
C VAL A 7 -3.44 -0.22 -0.98
N LEU A 8 -4.48 -0.82 -1.51
CA LEU A 8 -5.62 -0.10 -2.05
C LEU A 8 -6.36 0.51 -0.86
N ALA A 9 -6.06 1.76 -0.55
CA ALA A 9 -6.82 2.48 0.46
C ALA A 9 -8.11 2.97 -0.19
N LEU A 10 -9.19 2.26 0.06
CA LEU A 10 -10.51 2.84 -0.16
C LEU A 10 -10.62 4.12 0.67
N PRO A 11 -11.19 5.20 0.13
CA PRO A 11 -11.17 6.49 0.79
C PRO A 11 -11.86 6.43 2.15
N THR A 12 -11.09 6.60 3.19
CA THR A 12 -11.65 6.95 4.49
C THR A 12 -12.23 8.36 4.35
N CYS A 13 -13.50 8.50 4.63
CA CYS A 13 -14.16 9.80 4.65
C CYS A 13 -13.46 10.75 5.62
N LYS A 14 -12.64 11.64 5.07
CA LYS A 14 -12.22 12.82 5.82
C LYS A 14 -13.38 13.81 5.81
N THR A 15 -13.73 14.29 6.94
CA THR A 15 -14.74 15.34 7.12
C THR A 15 -14.38 16.56 6.25
N PRO A 16 -15.29 17.05 5.40
CA PRO A 16 -14.99 18.21 4.57
C PRO A 16 -15.13 19.50 5.35
N THR A 17 -14.08 20.26 5.33
CA THR A 17 -14.20 21.71 5.61
C THR A 17 -14.73 22.36 4.34
N SER A 18 -15.93 22.91 4.48
CA SER A 18 -16.63 23.89 3.61
C SER A 18 -16.38 23.94 2.09
N HIS A 19 -17.47 23.89 1.40
CA HIS A 19 -17.86 24.38 0.07
C HIS A 19 -17.85 23.39 -1.09
N HIS A 20 -19.09 23.13 -1.51
CA HIS A 20 -19.55 22.59 -2.81
C HIS A 20 -19.19 21.14 -3.16
N GLN A 21 -20.00 20.23 -2.67
CA GLN A 21 -20.19 18.93 -3.33
C GLN A 21 -21.66 18.52 -3.24
N ILE A 22 -22.29 18.35 -4.37
CA ILE A 22 -23.62 17.75 -4.49
C ILE A 22 -23.39 16.25 -4.73
N PRO A 23 -23.73 15.39 -3.79
CA PRO A 23 -23.40 13.97 -3.91
C PRO A 23 -24.43 13.15 -4.68
N LEU A 24 -23.99 12.00 -5.13
CA LEU A 24 -24.75 10.95 -5.81
C LEU A 24 -26.06 10.54 -5.11
N LEU A 25 -26.22 10.94 -3.86
CA LEU A 25 -27.48 10.75 -3.11
C LEU A 25 -28.65 11.49 -3.77
N LEU A 26 -28.38 12.53 -4.57
CA LEU A 26 -29.43 13.28 -5.26
C LEU A 26 -30.03 12.50 -6.42
N LEU A 27 -29.30 11.59 -7.05
CA LEU A 27 -29.82 10.80 -8.17
C LEU A 27 -30.79 9.69 -7.70
N VAL A 28 -30.56 9.17 -6.52
CA VAL A 28 -31.47 8.17 -5.91
C VAL A 28 -32.72 8.86 -5.36
N MET A 29 -32.59 10.09 -4.88
CA MET A 29 -33.74 10.86 -4.38
C MET A 29 -34.61 11.42 -5.52
N LEU A 30 -34.04 11.64 -6.71
CA LEU A 30 -34.81 12.16 -7.85
C LEU A 30 -35.77 11.13 -8.45
N PHE A 31 -35.48 9.82 -8.28
CA PHE A 31 -36.38 8.76 -8.76
C PHE A 31 -37.59 8.51 -7.86
N LEU A 32 -37.56 9.01 -6.63
CA LEU A 32 -38.68 8.86 -5.67
C LEU A 32 -39.70 10.02 -5.74
N LEU A 33 -39.42 11.05 -6.56
CA LEU A 33 -40.28 12.24 -6.62
C LEU A 33 -41.23 12.30 -7.85
N LEU A 34 -41.29 11.21 -8.66
CA LEU A 34 -42.15 11.19 -9.86
C LEU A 34 -43.31 10.18 -9.70
N THR A 35 -44.15 10.35 -8.69
CA THR A 35 -45.49 9.76 -8.65
C THR A 35 -46.55 10.86 -8.63
N PRO A 36 -47.58 10.74 -9.49
CA PRO A 36 -48.60 11.81 -9.58
C PRO A 36 -49.47 11.88 -8.35
N UNK A 37 -49.60 12.99 -7.77
CA UNK A 37 -50.32 13.17 -6.76
C UNK A 37 -51.70 13.13 -7.07
N SER A 38 -52.31 12.45 -6.55
CA SER A 38 -53.78 12.50 -6.57
C SER A 38 -54.28 13.55 -5.58
N LEU A 39 -55.00 14.47 -6.10
CA LEU A 39 -55.71 15.50 -5.33
C LEU A 39 -56.74 14.86 -4.36
N SER A 40 -56.59 15.11 -3.10
CA SER A 40 -57.68 14.88 -2.14
C SER A 40 -57.71 15.98 -1.07
N ILE A 41 -58.75 16.66 -1.09
CA ILE A 41 -59.60 17.33 -0.09
C ILE A 41 -58.92 17.82 1.22
N ASN A 42 -59.08 19.12 1.47
CA ASN A 42 -58.71 19.83 2.67
C ASN A 42 -59.36 19.24 3.93
N GLU A 43 -58.56 18.60 4.76
CA GLU A 43 -58.78 18.62 6.21
C GLU A 43 -57.65 19.48 6.79
N THR A 44 -58.02 20.46 7.59
CA THR A 44 -57.08 21.28 8.36
C THR A 44 -56.52 20.42 9.50
N ASP A 45 -55.51 19.61 9.17
CA ASP A 45 -54.71 18.92 10.18
C ASP A 45 -53.83 19.97 10.87
N THR A 46 -54.10 20.27 12.10
CA THR A 46 -53.18 21.00 12.96
C THR A 46 -51.94 20.14 13.14
N GLU A 47 -50.86 20.50 12.45
CA GLU A 47 -49.54 19.87 12.65
C GLU A 47 -49.16 19.96 14.13
N THR A 48 -49.13 18.83 14.82
CA THR A 48 -48.65 18.77 16.19
C THR A 48 -47.17 18.44 16.19
N ASP A 49 -46.34 19.45 16.36
CA ASP A 49 -44.87 19.27 16.55
C ASP A 49 -44.57 18.63 17.92
N LEU A 50 -45.58 18.18 18.65
CA LEU A 50 -45.44 17.65 20.01
C LEU A 50 -44.97 16.18 20.00
N LEU A 51 -43.79 15.96 20.57
CA LEU A 51 -43.20 14.64 20.78
C LEU A 51 -44.07 13.80 21.71
N HIS A 52 -44.43 12.62 21.27
CA HIS A 52 -45.29 11.70 22.02
C HIS A 52 -44.67 11.36 23.39
N PRO A 53 -45.43 11.46 24.53
CA PRO A 53 -44.82 11.30 25.84
C PRO A 53 -44.08 10.00 26.10
N LYS A 54 -44.55 8.87 25.57
CA LYS A 54 -43.86 7.58 25.73
C LYS A 54 -42.49 7.59 25.03
N ASP A 55 -42.40 8.17 23.83
CA ASP A 55 -41.17 8.25 23.06
C ASP A 55 -40.21 9.24 23.69
N ARG A 56 -40.73 10.39 24.17
CA ARG A 56 -39.97 11.37 24.92
C ARG A 56 -39.27 10.71 26.13
N ASN A 57 -40.05 9.96 26.95
CA ASN A 57 -39.49 9.28 28.12
C ASN A 57 -38.39 8.25 27.72
N ALA A 58 -38.59 7.54 26.63
CA ALA A 58 -37.56 6.58 26.11
C ALA A 58 -36.27 7.28 25.73
N LEU A 59 -36.36 8.43 25.05
CA LEU A 59 -35.20 9.20 24.61
C LEU A 59 -34.50 9.91 25.78
N VAL A 60 -35.27 10.45 26.76
CA VAL A 60 -34.67 11.04 27.97
C VAL A 60 -33.89 9.98 28.75
N LEU A 61 -34.43 8.76 28.84
CA LEU A 61 -33.75 7.66 29.49
C LEU A 61 -32.48 7.27 28.70
N PHE A 62 -32.54 7.19 27.37
CA PHE A 62 -31.36 6.95 26.52
C PHE A 62 -30.28 8.03 26.79
N LYS A 63 -30.67 9.32 26.73
CA LYS A 63 -29.75 10.44 26.98
C LYS A 63 -29.07 10.32 28.35
N SER A 64 -29.77 9.87 29.40
CA SER A 64 -29.19 9.74 30.74
C SER A 64 -28.17 8.60 30.87
N GLN A 65 -28.15 7.68 29.91
CA GLN A 65 -27.29 6.49 29.96
C GLN A 65 -26.10 6.58 29.01
N VAL A 66 -26.04 7.61 28.14
CA VAL A 66 -24.91 7.81 27.22
C VAL A 66 -24.01 8.95 27.73
N GLN A 67 -22.74 8.85 27.46
CA GLN A 67 -21.78 9.93 27.69
C GLN A 67 -21.78 10.83 26.46
N ASP A 68 -21.98 12.11 26.68
CA ASP A 68 -22.09 13.15 25.66
C ASP A 68 -21.13 14.30 26.01
N PRO A 69 -19.82 14.13 25.79
CA PRO A 69 -18.82 15.10 26.23
C PRO A 69 -18.94 16.48 25.57
N TYR A 70 -19.51 16.53 24.38
CA TYR A 70 -19.67 17.78 23.63
C TYR A 70 -21.09 18.38 23.75
N GLN A 71 -21.94 17.75 24.55
CA GLN A 71 -23.33 18.22 24.82
C GLN A 71 -24.19 18.33 23.54
N PHE A 72 -24.00 17.46 22.57
CA PHE A 72 -24.82 17.42 21.36
C PHE A 72 -26.31 17.17 21.66
N LEU A 73 -26.57 16.40 22.71
CA LEU A 73 -27.97 16.10 23.14
C LEU A 73 -28.52 17.14 24.11
N SER A 74 -27.85 18.28 24.31
CA SER A 74 -28.36 19.35 25.20
C SER A 74 -29.73 19.88 24.75
N SER A 75 -29.96 19.90 23.43
CA SER A 75 -31.23 20.30 22.82
C SER A 75 -32.43 19.40 23.19
N TRP A 76 -32.17 18.20 23.74
CA TRP A 76 -33.22 17.23 24.08
C TRP A 76 -33.91 17.63 25.36
N VAL A 77 -34.68 18.73 25.28
CA VAL A 77 -35.48 19.28 26.39
C VAL A 77 -36.85 19.72 25.86
N GLY A 78 -37.84 19.74 26.72
CA GLY A 78 -39.18 20.12 26.34
C GLY A 78 -39.93 19.02 25.60
N SER A 79 -40.99 19.42 24.89
CA SER A 79 -41.87 18.50 24.18
C SER A 79 -41.98 18.75 22.67
N ASN A 80 -41.28 19.75 22.15
CA ASN A 80 -41.28 20.02 20.70
C ASN A 80 -40.20 19.17 20.00
N CYS A 81 -40.64 18.27 19.11
CA CYS A 81 -39.78 17.33 18.43
C CYS A 81 -38.72 18.01 17.54
N THR A 82 -39.08 19.12 16.90
CA THR A 82 -38.17 19.83 15.99
C THR A 82 -36.93 20.38 16.69
N ASN A 83 -36.99 20.57 18.00
CA ASN A 83 -35.85 21.05 18.78
C ASN A 83 -34.87 19.94 19.16
N TRP A 84 -35.21 18.67 19.00
CA TRP A 84 -34.41 17.54 19.44
C TRP A 84 -33.42 17.14 18.31
N THR A 85 -32.20 17.55 18.43
CA THR A 85 -31.15 17.28 17.44
C THR A 85 -31.12 15.79 17.07
N GLY A 86 -31.22 15.51 15.78
CA GLY A 86 -31.14 14.15 15.24
C GLY A 86 -32.39 13.30 15.40
N VAL A 87 -33.51 13.90 15.90
CA VAL A 87 -34.78 13.20 16.06
C VAL A 87 -35.81 13.75 15.08
N THR A 88 -36.56 12.85 14.44
CA THR A 88 -37.67 13.21 13.54
C THR A 88 -38.93 12.48 14.00
N CYS A 89 -40.02 13.21 14.07
CA CYS A 89 -41.31 12.66 14.46
C CYS A 89 -42.30 12.69 13.30
N SER A 90 -43.32 11.84 13.40
CA SER A 90 -44.49 11.87 12.52
C SER A 90 -45.36 13.08 12.84
N ASN A 91 -45.62 13.91 11.85
CA ASN A 91 -46.45 15.14 12.02
C ASN A 91 -47.89 14.84 12.50
N ARG A 92 -48.36 13.61 12.25
CA ARG A 92 -49.74 13.22 12.64
C ARG A 92 -49.83 12.70 14.06
N THR A 93 -48.80 12.01 14.54
CA THR A 93 -48.90 11.26 15.80
C THR A 93 -47.91 11.70 16.86
N GLY A 94 -46.93 12.54 16.48
CA GLY A 94 -45.83 12.90 17.36
C GLY A 94 -44.89 11.73 17.71
N ARG A 95 -45.05 10.54 17.09
CA ARG A 95 -44.23 9.39 17.37
C ARG A 95 -42.89 9.53 16.64
N VAL A 96 -41.82 9.12 17.30
CA VAL A 96 -40.44 9.15 16.71
C VAL A 96 -40.36 8.12 15.58
N ILE A 97 -40.01 8.60 14.39
CA ILE A 97 -39.85 7.77 13.20
C ILE A 97 -38.35 7.67 12.76
N SER A 98 -37.52 8.63 13.17
CA SER A 98 -36.10 8.57 12.80
C SER A 98 -35.22 9.11 13.93
N ILE A 99 -34.10 8.44 14.15
CA ILE A 99 -33.00 8.91 14.99
C ILE A 99 -31.73 8.85 14.15
N ASN A 100 -31.02 9.98 14.04
CA ASN A 100 -29.71 10.07 13.36
C ASN A 100 -28.75 10.88 14.25
N LEU A 101 -27.82 10.18 14.89
CA LEU A 101 -26.82 10.78 15.79
C LEU A 101 -25.40 10.51 15.23
N THR A 102 -25.24 10.57 13.93
CA THR A 102 -23.95 10.30 13.24
C THR A 102 -22.86 11.24 13.75
N GLY A 103 -21.72 10.69 14.18
CA GLY A 103 -20.50 11.45 14.45
C GLY A 103 -20.59 12.39 15.66
N MET A 104 -21.47 12.13 16.61
CA MET A 104 -21.66 12.99 17.78
C MET A 104 -20.74 12.63 18.95
N ASN A 105 -19.75 11.76 18.72
CA ASN A 105 -18.78 11.33 19.73
C ASN A 105 -19.44 10.82 21.03
N LEU A 106 -20.61 10.20 20.88
CA LEU A 106 -21.34 9.60 22.00
C LEU A 106 -20.70 8.26 22.39
N SER A 107 -20.77 7.93 23.68
CA SER A 107 -20.28 6.63 24.15
C SER A 107 -21.22 6.04 25.21
N GLY A 108 -21.13 4.73 25.37
CA GLY A 108 -21.98 3.98 26.29
C GLY A 108 -22.53 2.72 25.66
N LEU A 109 -23.45 2.07 26.34
CA LEU A 109 -24.17 0.91 25.79
C LEU A 109 -25.32 1.41 24.90
N VAL A 110 -25.67 0.62 23.89
CA VAL A 110 -26.93 0.85 23.14
C VAL A 110 -28.06 0.48 24.07
N HIS A 111 -28.64 1.48 24.72
CA HIS A 111 -29.57 1.28 25.84
C HIS A 111 -30.91 0.73 25.37
N PRO A 112 -31.49 -0.28 26.08
CA PRO A 112 -32.78 -0.88 25.69
C PRO A 112 -34.00 0.06 25.67
N SER A 113 -33.87 1.28 26.16
CA SER A 113 -34.97 2.26 26.07
C SER A 113 -35.34 2.58 24.62
N LEU A 114 -34.36 2.51 23.70
CA LEU A 114 -34.60 2.69 22.25
C LEU A 114 -35.63 1.70 21.72
N CYS A 115 -35.70 0.49 22.31
CA CYS A 115 -36.70 -0.54 21.92
C CYS A 115 -38.16 -0.17 22.20
N LYS A 116 -38.39 0.94 22.95
CA LYS A 116 -39.75 1.43 23.23
C LYS A 116 -40.27 2.31 22.10
N LEU A 117 -39.44 2.68 21.13
CA LEU A 117 -39.81 3.55 20.01
C LEU A 117 -40.41 2.71 18.89
N LEU A 118 -41.61 2.19 19.11
CA LEU A 118 -42.22 1.14 18.26
C LEU A 118 -42.57 1.60 16.84
N PHE A 119 -42.53 2.91 16.57
CA PHE A 119 -42.82 3.49 15.26
C PHE A 119 -41.54 3.87 14.51
N LEU A 120 -40.38 3.53 15.08
CA LEU A 120 -39.05 3.87 14.50
C LEU A 120 -38.85 3.15 13.15
N GLU A 121 -38.57 3.95 12.12
CA GLU A 121 -38.22 3.46 10.78
C GLU A 121 -36.71 3.53 10.51
N THR A 122 -36.01 4.49 11.16
CA THR A 122 -34.60 4.74 10.91
C THR A 122 -33.86 4.92 12.23
N LEU A 123 -32.81 4.09 12.43
CA LEU A 123 -31.93 4.18 13.59
C LEU A 123 -30.47 4.22 13.06
N ILE A 124 -29.85 5.39 13.14
CA ILE A 124 -28.55 5.69 12.55
C ILE A 124 -27.65 6.30 13.63
N LEU A 125 -26.65 5.53 14.11
CA LEU A 125 -25.72 5.91 15.17
C LEU A 125 -24.23 5.72 14.79
N PRO A 126 -23.84 5.82 13.51
CA PRO A 126 -22.45 5.51 13.14
C PRO A 126 -21.47 6.61 13.59
N HIS A 127 -20.17 6.27 13.51
CA HIS A 127 -19.07 7.17 13.87
C HIS A 127 -19.20 7.73 15.29
N ASN A 128 -19.48 6.83 16.24
CA ASN A 128 -19.55 7.12 17.68
C ASN A 128 -18.64 6.14 18.43
N SER A 129 -18.78 6.04 19.73
CA SER A 129 -17.97 5.15 20.58
C SER A 129 -18.86 4.23 21.42
N PHE A 130 -19.98 3.78 20.85
CA PHE A 130 -20.84 2.79 21.51
C PHE A 130 -20.10 1.46 21.65
N TYR A 131 -20.40 0.73 22.73
CA TYR A 131 -19.75 -0.54 23.03
C TYR A 131 -20.75 -1.56 23.58
N GLY A 132 -20.27 -2.82 23.73
CA GLY A 132 -21.08 -3.92 24.19
C GLY A 132 -21.98 -4.50 23.10
N SER A 133 -22.88 -5.39 23.47
CA SER A 133 -23.76 -6.07 22.51
C SER A 133 -25.01 -5.27 22.20
N LEU A 134 -25.54 -5.47 20.99
CA LEU A 134 -26.84 -4.89 20.61
C LEU A 134 -27.96 -5.53 21.47
N PRO A 135 -28.86 -4.72 22.04
CA PRO A 135 -29.95 -5.27 22.86
C PRO A 135 -30.93 -6.08 22.01
N PRO A 136 -31.23 -7.34 22.39
CA PRO A 136 -32.13 -8.19 21.58
C PRO A 136 -33.53 -7.61 21.40
N CYS A 137 -33.93 -6.71 22.28
CA CYS A 137 -35.26 -6.05 22.18
C CYS A 137 -35.36 -5.14 20.95
N LEU A 138 -34.23 -4.78 20.28
CA LEU A 138 -34.31 -4.03 19.01
C LEU A 138 -35.20 -4.75 17.99
N CYS A 139 -35.28 -6.07 18.06
CA CYS A 139 -36.12 -6.89 17.18
C CYS A 139 -37.63 -6.68 17.37
N LYS A 140 -38.05 -5.82 18.32
CA LYS A 140 -39.44 -5.37 18.47
C LYS A 140 -39.80 -4.20 17.58
N LEU A 141 -38.80 -3.56 16.94
CA LEU A 141 -39.00 -2.37 16.11
C LEU A 141 -39.44 -2.78 14.69
N MET A 142 -40.67 -3.27 14.57
CA MET A 142 -41.18 -3.94 13.36
C MET A 142 -41.32 -3.03 12.13
N ASN A 143 -41.20 -1.70 12.32
CA ASN A 143 -41.26 -0.74 11.22
C ASN A 143 -39.91 -0.31 10.69
N LEU A 144 -38.82 -0.89 11.25
CA LEU A 144 -37.45 -0.47 10.95
C LEU A 144 -37.09 -0.77 9.48
N LYS A 145 -36.60 0.25 8.76
CA LYS A 145 -36.16 0.22 7.38
C LYS A 145 -34.64 0.34 7.29
N THR A 146 -34.04 1.13 8.19
CA THR A 146 -32.61 1.37 8.23
C THR A 146 -32.05 1.15 9.63
N LEU A 147 -31.04 0.32 9.73
CA LEU A 147 -30.27 0.05 10.93
C LEU A 147 -28.78 0.28 10.64
N ASP A 148 -28.23 1.34 11.24
CA ASP A 148 -26.83 1.72 10.98
C ASP A 148 -26.12 2.01 12.30
N PHE A 149 -25.16 1.14 12.65
CA PHE A 149 -24.26 1.27 13.79
C PHE A 149 -22.80 1.21 13.36
N GLY A 150 -22.49 1.53 12.12
CA GLY A 150 -21.13 1.46 11.57
C GLY A 150 -20.15 2.34 12.35
N HIS A 151 -18.87 1.96 12.30
CA HIS A 151 -17.78 2.75 12.89
C HIS A 151 -17.98 3.10 14.38
N ASN A 152 -18.33 2.10 15.18
CA ASN A 152 -18.34 2.26 16.64
C ASN A 152 -17.15 1.57 17.33
N MET A 153 -16.56 0.54 16.70
CA MET A 153 -15.36 -0.21 17.14
C MET A 153 -15.52 -0.97 18.47
N GLY A 154 -16.38 -0.51 19.38
CA GLY A 154 -16.63 -1.14 20.67
C GLY A 154 -17.82 -2.08 20.68
N LEU A 155 -18.70 -2.03 19.68
CA LEU A 155 -19.84 -2.95 19.61
C LEU A 155 -19.37 -4.36 19.32
N ASN A 156 -19.87 -5.33 20.08
CA ASN A 156 -19.40 -6.70 20.06
C ASN A 156 -20.53 -7.73 20.24
N GLY A 157 -20.15 -8.98 20.50
CA GLY A 157 -21.12 -10.07 20.59
C GLY A 157 -21.51 -10.55 19.19
N THR A 158 -22.66 -11.22 19.09
CA THR A 158 -23.14 -11.75 17.81
C THR A 158 -24.18 -10.82 17.19
N VAL A 159 -24.28 -10.85 15.87
CA VAL A 159 -25.40 -10.20 15.16
C VAL A 159 -26.69 -10.91 15.62
N PRO A 160 -27.70 -10.18 16.17
CA PRO A 160 -28.87 -10.86 16.74
C PRO A 160 -29.66 -11.67 15.72
N PRO A 161 -29.88 -12.98 15.94
CA PRO A 161 -30.64 -13.79 14.97
C PRO A 161 -32.07 -13.31 14.73
N CYS A 162 -32.65 -12.60 15.69
CA CYS A 162 -34.00 -12.03 15.56
C CYS A 162 -34.10 -10.92 14.51
N ILE A 163 -32.98 -10.47 13.93
CA ILE A 163 -32.98 -9.54 12.79
C ILE A 163 -33.85 -10.09 11.64
N GLY A 164 -33.95 -11.41 11.49
CA GLY A 164 -34.85 -12.02 10.53
C GLY A 164 -36.33 -11.70 10.66
N ASN A 165 -36.75 -11.18 11.83
CA ASN A 165 -38.14 -10.75 12.05
C ASN A 165 -38.51 -9.51 11.23
N PHE A 166 -37.53 -8.77 10.71
CA PHE A 166 -37.74 -7.52 9.93
C PHE A 166 -37.97 -7.80 8.43
N SER A 167 -38.26 -9.03 8.05
CA SER A 167 -38.27 -9.46 6.66
C SER A 167 -39.04 -8.59 5.67
N UNK A 168 -39.76 -7.81 6.24
CA UNK A 168 -40.54 -7.06 5.43
C UNK A 168 -40.21 -5.68 5.26
N THR A 169 -39.59 -5.28 6.14
CA THR A 169 -39.41 -3.82 6.18
C THR A 169 -37.95 -3.37 6.04
N LEU A 170 -36.99 -4.12 6.58
CA LEU A 170 -35.61 -3.71 6.69
C LEU A 170 -34.92 -3.73 5.32
N GLU A 171 -34.52 -2.55 4.83
CA GLU A 171 -33.88 -2.37 3.52
C GLU A 171 -32.37 -2.17 3.61
N ARG A 172 -31.89 -1.62 4.75
CA ARG A 172 -30.47 -1.31 4.94
C ARG A 172 -29.98 -1.73 6.32
N ILE A 173 -28.88 -2.48 6.33
CA ILE A 173 -28.12 -2.82 7.55
C ILE A 173 -26.68 -2.40 7.34
N ASP A 174 -26.14 -1.64 8.28
CA ASP A 174 -24.73 -1.28 8.35
C ASP A 174 -24.23 -1.49 9.78
N LEU A 175 -23.37 -2.51 9.95
CA LEU A 175 -22.72 -2.82 11.23
C LEU A 175 -21.20 -2.82 11.04
N SER A 176 -20.71 -2.14 10.03
CA SER A 176 -19.28 -2.16 9.64
C SER A 176 -18.39 -1.51 10.71
N PHE A 177 -17.11 -1.83 10.69
CA PHE A 177 -16.10 -1.28 11.59
C PHE A 177 -16.51 -1.40 13.07
N ASN A 178 -16.75 -2.65 13.48
CA ASN A 178 -17.12 -3.01 14.85
C ASN A 178 -16.30 -4.26 15.28
N SER A 179 -16.76 -4.92 16.35
CA SER A 179 -16.10 -6.12 16.88
C SER A 179 -17.09 -7.30 16.98
N PHE A 180 -18.06 -7.36 16.07
CA PHE A 180 -19.03 -8.48 16.05
C PHE A 180 -18.34 -9.81 15.73
N THR A 181 -18.82 -10.87 16.38
CA THR A 181 -18.25 -12.22 16.32
C THR A 181 -19.34 -13.25 15.97
N GLY A 182 -18.93 -14.49 15.79
CA GLY A 182 -19.83 -15.58 15.44
C GLY A 182 -20.21 -15.59 13.98
N GLU A 183 -21.16 -16.39 13.60
CA GLU A 183 -21.60 -16.55 12.21
C GLU A 183 -22.64 -15.51 11.82
N ILE A 184 -22.72 -15.24 10.52
CA ILE A 184 -23.85 -14.45 9.97
C ILE A 184 -25.13 -15.26 10.22
N PRO A 185 -26.13 -14.68 10.93
CA PRO A 185 -27.34 -15.44 11.22
C PRO A 185 -28.04 -15.93 9.96
N GLU A 186 -28.45 -17.19 9.96
CA GLU A 186 -29.14 -17.80 8.83
C GLU A 186 -30.37 -16.99 8.39
N THR A 187 -31.05 -16.38 9.36
CA THR A 187 -32.26 -15.55 9.11
C THR A 187 -31.95 -14.33 8.24
N LEU A 188 -30.69 -13.84 8.24
CA LEU A 188 -30.30 -12.68 7.47
C LEU A 188 -30.26 -12.98 5.95
N TYR A 189 -30.07 -14.25 5.58
CA TYR A 189 -30.08 -14.67 4.17
C TYR A 189 -31.47 -14.63 3.53
N TYR A 190 -32.52 -14.39 4.31
CA TYR A 190 -33.92 -14.46 3.83
C TYR A 190 -34.71 -13.17 4.09
N LEU A 191 -34.03 -12.05 4.38
CA LEU A 191 -34.68 -10.73 4.57
C LEU A 191 -35.12 -10.18 3.21
N LYS A 192 -36.37 -10.41 2.83
CA LYS A 192 -36.89 -10.13 1.47
C LYS A 192 -36.74 -8.69 1.00
N SER A 193 -36.81 -7.70 1.93
CA SER A 193 -36.71 -6.30 1.59
C SER A 193 -35.28 -5.76 1.60
N LEU A 194 -34.32 -6.53 2.09
CA LEU A 194 -32.94 -6.07 2.27
C LEU A 194 -32.25 -5.86 0.91
N LYS A 195 -31.72 -4.66 0.71
CA LYS A 195 -30.98 -4.24 -0.50
C LYS A 195 -29.53 -3.90 -0.20
N TYR A 196 -29.24 -3.41 0.98
CA TYR A 196 -27.89 -2.95 1.39
C TYR A 196 -27.49 -3.69 2.65
N LEU A 197 -26.35 -4.38 2.60
CA LEU A 197 -25.78 -5.10 3.73
C LEU A 197 -24.29 -4.80 3.81
N ASP A 198 -23.86 -4.15 4.89
CA ASP A 198 -22.46 -3.93 5.22
C ASP A 198 -22.16 -4.47 6.61
N LEU A 199 -21.35 -5.54 6.65
CA LEU A 199 -20.85 -6.14 7.89
C LEU A 199 -19.32 -6.13 7.89
N SER A 200 -18.69 -5.29 7.06
CA SER A 200 -17.24 -5.27 6.87
C SER A 200 -16.50 -4.87 8.14
N HIS A 201 -15.24 -5.24 8.21
CA HIS A 201 -14.34 -4.91 9.33
C HIS A 201 -14.93 -5.31 10.68
N ASN A 202 -15.17 -6.63 10.81
CA ASN A 202 -15.64 -7.28 12.02
C ASN A 202 -14.83 -8.58 12.25
N ASN A 203 -15.30 -9.45 13.16
CA ASN A 203 -14.65 -10.73 13.43
C ASN A 203 -15.65 -11.89 13.21
N LEU A 204 -16.43 -11.77 12.12
CA LEU A 204 -17.45 -12.77 11.78
C LEU A 204 -16.80 -13.99 11.13
N UNK A 205 -17.39 -15.09 11.42
CA UNK A 205 -16.89 -16.33 10.96
C UNK A 205 -17.93 -17.16 10.23
N GLY A 206 -17.50 -18.34 9.99
CA GLY A 206 -18.44 -19.36 9.47
C GLY A 206 -18.48 -19.36 7.96
N ASN A 207 -19.28 -20.21 7.40
CA ASN A 207 -19.40 -20.34 5.94
C ASN A 207 -20.39 -19.34 5.37
N LEU A 208 -20.05 -18.79 4.19
CA LEU A 208 -20.95 -17.87 3.48
C LEU A 208 -22.10 -18.64 2.81
N GLY A 209 -23.33 -18.30 3.18
CA GLY A 209 -24.54 -18.85 2.54
C GLY A 209 -24.95 -18.05 1.31
N ASP A 210 -25.90 -18.58 0.54
CA ASP A 210 -26.46 -17.86 -0.60
C ASP A 210 -27.61 -16.94 -0.15
N PHE A 211 -27.57 -15.68 -0.60
CA PHE A 211 -28.58 -14.69 -0.25
C PHE A 211 -29.82 -14.85 -1.15
N GLY A 212 -30.97 -15.11 -0.52
CA GLY A 212 -32.24 -15.32 -1.21
C GLY A 212 -33.03 -14.05 -1.56
N GLN A 213 -32.45 -12.87 -1.30
CA GLN A 213 -33.07 -11.57 -1.60
C GLN A 213 -32.29 -10.81 -2.68
N SER A 214 -32.93 -9.81 -3.29
CA SER A 214 -32.36 -9.00 -4.38
C SER A 214 -31.47 -7.87 -3.83
N LEU A 215 -30.27 -8.22 -3.38
CA LEU A 215 -29.29 -7.27 -2.88
C LEU A 215 -28.81 -6.35 -4.01
N VAL A 216 -28.53 -5.09 -3.65
CA VAL A 216 -27.86 -4.09 -4.49
C VAL A 216 -26.40 -3.91 -4.04
N TYR A 217 -26.15 -4.02 -2.75
CA TYR A 217 -24.84 -3.82 -2.15
C TYR A 217 -24.59 -4.89 -1.09
N LEU A 218 -23.47 -5.58 -1.20
CA LEU A 218 -23.00 -6.56 -0.21
C LEU A 218 -21.53 -6.34 0.06
N ASN A 219 -21.22 -5.96 1.29
CA ASN A 219 -19.84 -5.78 1.75
C ASN A 219 -19.62 -6.57 3.04
N LEU A 220 -18.74 -7.58 2.95
CA LEU A 220 -18.31 -8.42 4.08
C LEU A 220 -16.79 -8.37 4.25
N GLU A 221 -16.14 -7.35 3.71
CA GLU A 221 -14.68 -7.19 3.71
C GLU A 221 -14.10 -7.29 5.13
N SER A 222 -12.90 -7.84 5.24
CA SER A 222 -12.14 -7.88 6.50
C SER A 222 -12.91 -8.56 7.63
N ASN A 223 -13.15 -9.84 7.44
CA ASN A 223 -13.74 -10.76 8.39
C ASN A 223 -12.97 -12.09 8.38
N SER A 224 -13.51 -13.14 8.99
CA SER A 224 -12.95 -14.49 8.98
C SER A 224 -13.88 -15.49 8.28
N ILE A 225 -14.65 -14.99 7.32
CA ILE A 225 -15.68 -15.79 6.60
C ILE A 225 -14.97 -16.79 5.70
N SER A 226 -15.49 -18.02 5.69
CA SER A 226 -14.91 -19.15 4.97
C SER A 226 -15.93 -19.80 4.02
N GLY A 227 -15.60 -20.97 3.48
CA GLY A 227 -16.45 -21.67 2.53
C GLY A 227 -16.15 -21.26 1.10
N THR A 228 -17.13 -21.39 0.23
CA THR A 228 -17.01 -21.08 -1.21
C THR A 228 -17.92 -19.91 -1.57
N LEU A 229 -17.64 -19.28 -2.72
CA LEU A 229 -18.47 -18.17 -3.22
C LEU A 229 -19.88 -18.68 -3.59
N PRO A 230 -20.94 -18.06 -3.06
CA PRO A 230 -22.31 -18.37 -3.48
C PRO A 230 -22.63 -17.72 -4.83
N CYS A 231 -23.68 -18.19 -5.49
CA CYS A 231 -24.09 -17.68 -6.81
C CYS A 231 -24.87 -16.36 -6.76
N LEU A 232 -25.43 -15.98 -5.62
CA LEU A 232 -26.29 -14.80 -5.46
C LEU A 232 -27.43 -14.78 -6.50
N SER A 233 -28.07 -15.92 -6.68
CA SER A 233 -29.05 -16.15 -7.77
C SER A 233 -30.24 -15.18 -7.73
N ALA A 234 -30.63 -14.74 -6.55
CA ALA A 234 -31.73 -13.77 -6.37
C ALA A 234 -31.31 -12.34 -6.74
N SER A 235 -30.01 -12.06 -6.87
CA SER A 235 -29.44 -10.71 -7.09
C SER A 235 -28.90 -10.51 -8.51
N VAL A 236 -29.21 -11.39 -9.46
CA VAL A 236 -28.65 -11.36 -10.83
C VAL A 236 -28.93 -10.03 -11.54
N GLU A 237 -30.09 -9.44 -11.32
CA GLU A 237 -30.52 -8.18 -11.96
C GLU A 237 -30.40 -6.96 -11.03
N SER A 238 -29.76 -7.09 -9.87
CA SER A 238 -29.81 -6.00 -8.87
C SER A 238 -28.47 -5.64 -8.25
N ILE A 239 -27.54 -6.59 -8.12
CA ILE A 239 -26.32 -6.34 -7.35
C ILE A 239 -25.34 -5.46 -8.15
N TRP A 240 -24.93 -4.35 -7.55
CA TRP A 240 -23.94 -3.41 -8.09
C TRP A 240 -22.56 -3.59 -7.48
N VAL A 241 -22.51 -3.87 -6.17
CA VAL A 241 -21.26 -3.99 -5.42
C VAL A 241 -21.24 -5.30 -4.66
N LEU A 242 -20.18 -6.08 -4.89
CA LEU A 242 -19.89 -7.31 -4.16
C LEU A 242 -18.45 -7.22 -3.66
N ASN A 243 -18.30 -7.00 -2.36
CA ASN A 243 -16.99 -6.91 -1.72
C ASN A 243 -16.87 -7.97 -0.62
N LEU A 244 -16.03 -8.98 -0.86
CA LEU A 244 -15.74 -10.07 0.07
C LEU A 244 -14.24 -10.13 0.38
N ALA A 245 -13.51 -9.03 0.19
CA ALA A 245 -12.06 -8.98 0.33
C ALA A 245 -11.62 -9.30 1.77
N ASN A 246 -10.40 -9.78 1.89
CA ASN A 246 -9.76 -10.05 3.17
C ASN A 246 -10.61 -10.97 4.06
N ASN A 247 -10.80 -12.19 3.56
CA ASN A 247 -11.55 -13.27 4.22
C ASN A 247 -10.79 -14.60 4.04
N SER A 248 -11.45 -15.72 4.30
CA SER A 248 -10.87 -17.06 4.16
C SER A 248 -11.65 -17.91 3.14
N ILE A 249 -12.17 -17.26 2.09
CA ILE A 249 -12.99 -17.91 1.07
C ILE A 249 -12.11 -18.75 0.16
N LEU A 250 -12.55 -19.96 -0.17
CA LEU A 250 -11.80 -20.97 -0.91
C LEU A 250 -12.52 -21.35 -2.19
N GLY A 251 -11.88 -22.21 -3.01
CA GLY A 251 -12.46 -22.73 -4.24
C GLY A 251 -12.27 -21.80 -5.42
N GLY A 252 -13.05 -21.97 -6.46
CA GLY A 252 -12.99 -21.13 -7.66
C GLY A 252 -14.06 -20.05 -7.68
N ILE A 253 -13.93 -19.11 -8.62
CA ILE A 253 -14.98 -18.14 -8.90
C ILE A 253 -16.01 -18.87 -9.77
N PRO A 254 -17.23 -19.14 -9.27
CA PRO A 254 -18.21 -19.88 -10.05
C PRO A 254 -18.72 -19.08 -11.25
N SER A 255 -19.07 -19.78 -12.33
CA SER A 255 -19.53 -19.13 -13.58
C SER A 255 -20.77 -18.25 -13.39
N CYS A 256 -21.59 -18.55 -12.39
CA CYS A 256 -22.78 -17.75 -12.08
C CYS A 256 -22.45 -16.31 -11.66
N ILE A 257 -21.26 -16.06 -11.11
CA ILE A 257 -20.81 -14.67 -10.79
C ILE A 257 -20.72 -13.84 -12.09
N SER A 258 -20.28 -14.47 -13.18
CA SER A 258 -20.22 -13.79 -14.50
C SER A 258 -21.61 -13.48 -15.08
N SER A 259 -22.68 -14.03 -14.48
CA SER A 259 -24.06 -13.79 -14.90
C SER A 259 -24.74 -12.65 -14.16
N LEU A 260 -24.06 -12.02 -13.20
CA LEU A 260 -24.57 -10.88 -12.43
C LEU A 260 -24.56 -9.63 -13.33
N ARG A 261 -25.70 -9.34 -13.97
CA ARG A 261 -25.79 -8.38 -15.10
C ARG A 261 -25.57 -6.93 -14.72
N GLU A 262 -25.81 -6.55 -13.47
CA GLU A 262 -25.67 -5.16 -13.01
C GLU A 262 -24.41 -4.95 -12.18
N LEU A 263 -23.57 -5.97 -12.03
CA LEU A 263 -22.36 -5.89 -11.19
C LEU A 263 -21.37 -4.87 -11.75
N ARG A 264 -21.01 -3.88 -10.94
CA ARG A 264 -20.09 -2.80 -11.26
C ARG A 264 -18.78 -2.91 -10.51
N GLN A 265 -18.82 -3.39 -9.27
CA GLN A 265 -17.61 -3.56 -8.46
C GLN A 265 -17.57 -4.96 -7.88
N LEU A 266 -16.49 -5.68 -8.17
CA LEU A 266 -16.20 -6.99 -7.61
C LEU A 266 -14.84 -6.95 -6.95
N ASN A 267 -14.83 -7.09 -5.63
CA ASN A 267 -13.58 -7.22 -4.87
C ASN A 267 -13.58 -8.53 -4.08
N LEU A 268 -12.70 -9.45 -4.49
CA LEU A 268 -12.48 -10.74 -3.84
C LEU A 268 -11.04 -10.89 -3.39
N SER A 269 -10.30 -9.79 -3.26
CA SER A 269 -8.88 -9.82 -2.93
C SER A 269 -8.61 -10.38 -1.54
N PHE A 270 -7.38 -10.80 -1.30
CA PHE A 270 -6.95 -11.36 0.00
C PHE A 270 -7.85 -12.51 0.46
N ASN A 271 -7.94 -13.56 -0.36
CA ASN A 271 -8.69 -14.79 -0.08
C ASN A 271 -7.85 -16.01 -0.48
N GLY A 272 -8.46 -17.20 -0.48
CA GLY A 272 -7.81 -18.44 -0.90
C GLY A 272 -8.35 -18.99 -2.21
N LEU A 273 -8.81 -18.11 -3.10
CA LEU A 273 -9.44 -18.52 -4.38
C LEU A 273 -8.41 -19.13 -5.32
N ARG A 274 -8.85 -20.11 -6.10
CA ARG A 274 -8.01 -20.93 -7.00
C ARG A 274 -8.63 -21.02 -8.39
N TYR A 275 -7.84 -21.58 -9.33
CA TYR A 275 -8.23 -21.84 -10.72
C TYR A 275 -8.29 -20.54 -11.54
N GLY A 276 -8.81 -20.62 -12.76
CA GLY A 276 -8.87 -19.50 -13.69
C GLY A 276 -10.07 -18.59 -13.50
N ILE A 277 -10.08 -17.51 -14.26
CA ILE A 277 -11.20 -16.55 -14.28
C ILE A 277 -11.91 -16.62 -15.64
N SER A 278 -13.21 -16.35 -15.61
CA SER A 278 -14.04 -16.37 -16.81
C SER A 278 -13.74 -15.17 -17.71
N PRO A 279 -13.61 -15.37 -19.05
CA PRO A 279 -13.51 -14.22 -19.95
C PRO A 279 -14.76 -13.32 -19.93
N ILE A 280 -15.93 -13.87 -19.65
CA ILE A 280 -17.17 -13.09 -19.53
C ILE A 280 -17.06 -12.07 -18.40
N LEU A 281 -16.41 -12.44 -17.30
CA LEU A 281 -16.20 -11.54 -16.16
C LEU A 281 -15.22 -10.42 -16.53
N LEU A 282 -14.08 -10.77 -17.11
CA LEU A 282 -13.02 -9.81 -17.43
C LEU A 282 -13.47 -8.79 -18.49
N PHE A 283 -14.24 -9.23 -19.48
CA PHE A 283 -14.68 -8.38 -20.59
C PHE A 283 -16.14 -7.92 -20.46
N SER A 284 -16.65 -7.86 -19.22
CA SER A 284 -18.00 -7.35 -18.94
C SER A 284 -18.12 -5.88 -19.34
N ASP A 285 -19.25 -5.51 -19.93
CA ASP A 285 -19.56 -4.12 -20.30
C ASP A 285 -20.00 -3.25 -19.11
N LYS A 286 -20.39 -3.87 -18.01
CA LYS A 286 -20.89 -3.19 -16.81
C LYS A 286 -19.86 -3.05 -15.70
N LEU A 287 -18.94 -4.00 -15.62
CA LEU A 287 -17.96 -4.04 -14.54
C LEU A 287 -16.98 -2.87 -14.66
N VAL A 288 -16.81 -2.11 -13.57
CA VAL A 288 -15.95 -0.92 -13.48
C VAL A 288 -14.67 -1.24 -12.70
N VAL A 289 -14.81 -2.00 -11.61
CA VAL A 289 -13.68 -2.40 -10.75
C VAL A 289 -13.67 -3.91 -10.59
N LEU A 290 -12.54 -4.52 -10.91
CA LEU A 290 -12.28 -5.95 -10.67
C LEU A 290 -10.99 -6.09 -9.89
N ASP A 291 -11.10 -6.46 -8.62
CA ASP A 291 -9.95 -6.73 -7.76
C ASP A 291 -9.99 -8.18 -7.28
N LEU A 292 -9.06 -8.98 -7.79
CA LEU A 292 -8.89 -10.40 -7.44
C LEU A 292 -7.48 -10.65 -6.87
N SER A 293 -6.81 -9.60 -6.43
CA SER A 293 -5.41 -9.66 -5.97
C SER A 293 -5.26 -10.51 -4.71
N PHE A 294 -4.03 -10.92 -4.43
CA PHE A 294 -3.69 -11.71 -3.24
C PHE A 294 -4.59 -12.94 -3.06
N ASN A 295 -4.58 -13.81 -4.09
CA ASN A 295 -5.27 -15.09 -4.11
C ASN A 295 -4.31 -16.19 -4.59
N SER A 296 -4.84 -17.36 -4.96
CA SER A 296 -4.08 -18.45 -5.59
C SER A 296 -4.64 -18.76 -6.98
N LEU A 297 -5.21 -17.76 -7.64
CA LEU A 297 -5.78 -17.91 -8.99
C LEU A 297 -4.66 -18.27 -9.97
N SER A 298 -4.96 -19.12 -10.94
CA SER A 298 -3.93 -19.73 -11.80
C SER A 298 -4.43 -19.97 -13.22
N GLY A 299 -3.55 -20.49 -14.05
CA GLY A 299 -3.84 -20.72 -15.46
C GLY A 299 -3.53 -19.50 -16.31
N LEU A 300 -4.06 -19.47 -17.50
CA LEU A 300 -3.84 -18.37 -18.45
C LEU A 300 -4.78 -17.20 -18.18
N LEU A 301 -4.31 -15.99 -18.45
CA LEU A 301 -5.20 -14.83 -18.47
C LEU A 301 -6.24 -15.03 -19.60
N PRO A 302 -7.53 -14.79 -19.33
CA PRO A 302 -8.56 -15.08 -20.34
C PRO A 302 -8.45 -14.17 -21.55
N ARG A 303 -8.69 -14.75 -22.71
CA ARG A 303 -8.77 -14.01 -23.97
C ARG A 303 -10.23 -13.68 -24.25
N LYS A 304 -10.47 -12.51 -24.85
CA LYS A 304 -11.84 -12.14 -25.25
C LYS A 304 -12.38 -13.18 -26.24
N ILE A 305 -13.57 -13.65 -25.99
CA ILE A 305 -14.26 -14.57 -26.91
C ILE A 305 -14.78 -13.73 -28.07
N ALA A 306 -14.36 -14.04 -29.28
CA ALA A 306 -14.80 -13.36 -30.49
C ALA A 306 -16.31 -13.60 -30.72
N GLU A 307 -17.02 -12.57 -31.08
CA GLU A 307 -18.44 -12.52 -31.51
C GLU A 307 -19.45 -12.22 -30.38
N GLY A 308 -20.04 -11.03 -30.45
CA GLY A 308 -21.28 -10.65 -29.79
C GLY A 308 -21.19 -9.82 -28.54
N GLY A 309 -20.00 -9.46 -28.08
CA GLY A 309 -19.85 -8.56 -26.93
C GLY A 309 -19.88 -7.10 -27.34
N SER A 310 -20.36 -6.24 -26.46
CA SER A 310 -20.25 -4.80 -26.59
C SER A 310 -18.82 -4.38 -26.94
N GLU A 311 -18.65 -3.44 -27.84
CA GLU A 311 -17.35 -2.90 -28.18
C GLU A 311 -16.75 -2.05 -27.05
N LYS A 312 -17.54 -1.77 -26.02
CA LYS A 312 -17.14 -0.91 -24.90
C LYS A 312 -17.07 -1.72 -23.61
N SER A 313 -15.88 -2.05 -23.17
CA SER A 313 -15.66 -2.50 -21.80
C SER A 313 -15.74 -1.29 -20.86
N GLY A 314 -16.45 -1.43 -19.76
CA GLY A 314 -16.55 -0.41 -18.73
C GLY A 314 -15.41 -0.42 -17.72
N LEU A 315 -14.51 -1.39 -17.78
CA LEU A 315 -13.50 -1.65 -16.74
C LEU A 315 -12.49 -0.52 -16.66
N LEU A 316 -12.40 0.12 -15.49
CA LEU A 316 -11.45 1.19 -15.18
C LEU A 316 -10.27 0.68 -14.35
N LEU A 317 -10.51 -0.28 -13.45
CA LEU A 317 -9.46 -0.85 -12.61
C LEU A 317 -9.48 -2.38 -12.73
N LEU A 318 -8.33 -2.94 -13.04
CA LEU A 318 -8.09 -4.38 -13.04
C LEU A 318 -6.89 -4.70 -12.16
N ASP A 319 -7.14 -5.41 -11.06
CA ASP A 319 -6.07 -5.89 -10.18
C ASP A 319 -6.12 -7.42 -10.10
N LEU A 320 -5.13 -8.07 -10.72
CA LEU A 320 -4.90 -9.51 -10.67
C LEU A 320 -3.56 -9.83 -10.01
N SER A 321 -2.95 -8.86 -9.32
CA SER A 321 -1.63 -9.00 -8.73
C SER A 321 -1.61 -10.08 -7.63
N HIS A 322 -0.42 -10.56 -7.31
CA HIS A 322 -0.21 -11.56 -6.25
C HIS A 322 -1.11 -12.79 -6.44
N ASN A 323 -0.93 -13.45 -7.59
CA ASN A 323 -1.62 -14.67 -7.96
C ASN A 323 -0.62 -15.65 -8.61
N GLN A 324 -1.11 -16.66 -9.33
CA GLN A 324 -0.28 -17.66 -10.01
C GLN A 324 -0.62 -17.74 -11.50
N PHE A 325 -1.08 -16.62 -12.09
CA PHE A 325 -1.36 -16.58 -13.54
C PHE A 325 -0.07 -16.79 -14.33
N SER A 326 -0.16 -17.54 -15.42
CA SER A 326 0.99 -17.94 -16.25
C SER A 326 0.70 -17.69 -17.72
N GLY A 327 1.69 -17.96 -18.57
CA GLY A 327 1.59 -17.70 -19.99
C GLY A 327 1.67 -16.21 -20.32
N ASP A 328 1.38 -15.85 -21.55
CA ASP A 328 1.51 -14.49 -22.06
C ASP A 328 0.35 -13.58 -21.64
N ILE A 329 0.63 -12.29 -21.57
CA ILE A 329 -0.43 -11.27 -21.45
C ILE A 329 -1.15 -11.25 -22.82
N PRO A 330 -2.44 -11.64 -22.89
CA PRO A 330 -3.09 -11.73 -24.18
C PRO A 330 -3.32 -10.36 -24.82
N LEU A 331 -3.16 -10.29 -26.15
CA LEU A 331 -3.34 -9.03 -26.89
C LEU A 331 -4.72 -8.40 -26.64
N THR A 332 -5.74 -9.22 -26.37
CA THR A 332 -7.10 -8.73 -26.08
C THR A 332 -7.21 -7.89 -24.81
N ILE A 333 -6.24 -7.92 -23.90
CA ILE A 333 -6.17 -7.00 -22.76
C ILE A 333 -6.17 -5.53 -23.25
N THR A 334 -5.52 -5.28 -24.41
CA THR A 334 -5.45 -3.93 -24.98
C THR A 334 -6.78 -3.43 -25.57
N GLU A 335 -7.82 -4.26 -25.53
CA GLU A 335 -9.19 -3.88 -25.91
C GLU A 335 -9.98 -3.30 -24.73
N LEU A 336 -9.46 -3.38 -23.51
CA LEU A 336 -10.06 -2.76 -22.30
C LEU A 336 -9.81 -1.25 -22.31
N LYS A 337 -10.33 -0.55 -23.32
CA LYS A 337 -9.94 0.84 -23.67
C LYS A 337 -10.24 1.89 -22.60
N SER A 338 -11.16 1.60 -21.69
CA SER A 338 -11.48 2.50 -20.56
C SER A 338 -10.50 2.37 -19.40
N LEU A 339 -9.60 1.38 -19.44
CA LEU A 339 -8.75 1.01 -18.30
C LEU A 339 -7.83 2.16 -17.90
N GLN A 340 -7.84 2.47 -16.61
CA GLN A 340 -7.02 3.50 -15.98
C GLN A 340 -5.93 2.91 -15.10
N VAL A 341 -6.18 1.71 -14.53
CA VAL A 341 -5.24 1.04 -13.63
C VAL A 341 -5.16 -0.43 -14.01
N LEU A 342 -3.92 -0.91 -14.23
CA LEU A 342 -3.65 -2.32 -14.56
C LEU A 342 -2.56 -2.85 -13.63
N PHE A 343 -2.93 -3.78 -12.75
CA PHE A 343 -2.00 -4.47 -11.85
C PHE A 343 -1.99 -5.96 -12.18
N LEU A 344 -0.84 -6.43 -12.70
CA LEU A 344 -0.58 -7.85 -12.97
C LEU A 344 0.68 -8.33 -12.24
N SER A 345 1.19 -7.56 -11.30
CA SER A 345 2.45 -7.85 -10.62
C SER A 345 2.38 -9.12 -9.77
N ASN A 346 3.55 -9.68 -9.48
CA ASN A 346 3.66 -10.87 -8.63
C ASN A 346 2.81 -12.04 -9.16
N ASN A 347 3.10 -12.43 -10.41
CA ASN A 347 2.50 -13.58 -11.08
C ASN A 347 3.60 -14.40 -11.75
N LEU A 348 3.25 -15.33 -12.64
CA LEU A 348 4.17 -16.17 -13.41
C LEU A 348 4.05 -15.88 -14.91
N LEU A 349 3.70 -14.64 -15.26
CA LEU A 349 3.45 -14.24 -16.66
C LEU A 349 4.77 -14.25 -17.45
N THR A 350 4.69 -14.73 -18.69
CA THR A 350 5.82 -14.90 -19.61
C THR A 350 5.56 -14.15 -20.93
N GLY A 351 6.48 -14.26 -21.85
CA GLY A 351 6.36 -13.62 -23.16
C GLY A 351 6.59 -12.13 -23.09
N GLU A 352 6.13 -11.40 -24.09
CA GLU A 352 6.40 -9.98 -24.24
C GLU A 352 5.22 -9.12 -23.75
N ILE A 353 5.50 -7.89 -23.37
CA ILE A 353 4.44 -6.88 -23.13
C ILE A 353 3.73 -6.66 -24.48
N PRO A 354 2.40 -6.75 -24.54
CA PRO A 354 1.70 -6.64 -25.82
C PRO A 354 2.02 -5.36 -26.57
N GLU A 355 2.37 -5.51 -27.86
CA GLU A 355 2.74 -4.39 -28.73
C GLU A 355 1.70 -3.26 -28.77
N ARG A 356 0.41 -3.60 -28.59
CA ARG A 356 -0.69 -2.62 -28.63
C ARG A 356 -1.07 -2.05 -27.26
N ILE A 357 -0.20 -2.16 -26.27
CA ILE A 357 -0.50 -1.66 -24.90
C ILE A 357 -0.88 -0.17 -24.91
N GLY A 358 -0.30 0.61 -25.85
CA GLY A 358 -0.61 2.05 -26.02
C GLY A 358 -2.04 2.34 -26.48
N ASN A 359 -2.81 1.31 -26.86
CA ASN A 359 -4.26 1.50 -27.12
C ASN A 359 -5.04 1.84 -25.85
N LEU A 360 -4.44 1.59 -24.66
CA LEU A 360 -5.02 1.93 -23.36
C LEU A 360 -4.74 3.40 -23.03
N THR A 361 -5.34 4.30 -23.78
CA THR A 361 -5.02 5.73 -23.74
C THR A 361 -5.38 6.43 -22.43
N TYR A 362 -6.26 5.85 -21.63
CA TYR A 362 -6.64 6.37 -20.31
C TYR A 362 -5.78 5.81 -19.17
N LEU A 363 -4.82 4.92 -19.48
CA LEU A 363 -4.03 4.23 -18.46
C LEU A 363 -3.16 5.23 -17.69
N GLN A 364 -3.30 5.24 -16.38
CA GLN A 364 -2.55 6.11 -15.45
C GLN A 364 -1.51 5.32 -14.66
N VAL A 365 -1.79 4.07 -14.32
CA VAL A 365 -0.84 3.21 -13.59
C VAL A 365 -0.80 1.84 -14.25
N ILE A 366 0.41 1.36 -14.54
CA ILE A 366 0.64 -0.02 -14.97
C ILE A 366 1.75 -0.62 -14.10
N ASP A 367 1.44 -1.75 -13.47
CA ASP A 367 2.40 -2.53 -12.69
C ASP A 367 2.41 -3.97 -13.20
N LEU A 368 3.52 -4.33 -13.86
CA LEU A 368 3.80 -5.68 -14.37
C LEU A 368 4.97 -6.31 -13.64
N SER A 369 5.39 -5.74 -12.52
CA SER A 369 6.60 -6.16 -11.80
C SER A 369 6.50 -7.60 -11.29
N HIS A 370 7.66 -8.18 -10.96
CA HIS A 370 7.73 -9.52 -10.38
C HIS A 370 6.98 -10.56 -11.21
N ASN A 371 7.38 -10.66 -12.48
CA ASN A 371 6.90 -11.65 -13.44
C ASN A 371 8.10 -12.27 -14.18
N LEU A 372 7.86 -12.99 -15.27
CA LEU A 372 8.87 -13.60 -16.12
C LEU A 372 8.81 -13.02 -17.54
N LEU A 373 8.37 -11.76 -17.65
CA LEU A 373 8.20 -11.07 -18.93
C LEU A 373 9.56 -10.83 -19.59
N SER A 374 9.60 -10.92 -20.91
CA SER A 374 10.82 -10.81 -21.72
C SER A 374 10.60 -9.86 -22.91
N GLY A 375 11.59 -9.72 -23.76
CA GLY A 375 11.55 -8.79 -24.87
C GLY A 375 11.78 -7.36 -24.44
N SER A 376 11.46 -6.41 -25.30
CA SER A 376 11.70 -4.99 -25.02
C SER A 376 10.43 -4.28 -24.53
N ILE A 377 10.60 -3.14 -23.91
CA ILE A 377 9.47 -2.23 -23.62
C ILE A 377 8.92 -1.78 -24.99
N PRO A 378 7.64 -2.06 -25.30
CA PRO A 378 7.13 -1.76 -26.62
C PRO A 378 7.05 -0.26 -26.88
N LEU A 379 7.49 0.18 -28.07
CA LEU A 379 7.47 1.58 -28.49
C LEU A 379 6.10 2.22 -28.34
N ASN A 380 5.05 1.45 -28.60
CA ASN A 380 3.66 1.90 -28.55
C ASN A 380 3.21 2.31 -27.14
N ILE A 381 3.97 1.99 -26.06
CA ILE A 381 3.61 2.36 -24.67
C ILE A 381 3.36 3.87 -24.54
N VAL A 382 3.96 4.70 -25.40
CA VAL A 382 3.77 6.16 -25.41
C VAL A 382 2.32 6.57 -25.74
N GLY A 383 1.52 5.66 -26.28
CA GLY A 383 0.08 5.87 -26.46
C GLY A 383 -0.66 6.03 -25.12
N CYS A 384 -0.09 5.53 -24.02
CA CYS A 384 -0.61 5.74 -22.67
C CYS A 384 -0.15 7.10 -22.13
N PHE A 385 -0.49 8.17 -22.82
CA PHE A 385 0.04 9.51 -22.52
C PHE A 385 -0.40 10.11 -21.18
N GLN A 386 -1.36 9.49 -20.49
CA GLN A 386 -1.77 9.89 -19.14
C GLN A 386 -1.01 9.16 -18.03
N LEU A 387 0.00 8.36 -18.39
CA LEU A 387 0.68 7.47 -17.44
C LEU A 387 1.43 8.26 -16.37
N LEU A 388 1.14 7.92 -15.10
CA LEU A 388 1.78 8.46 -13.91
C LEU A 388 2.84 7.47 -13.37
N ALA A 389 2.62 6.16 -13.53
CA ALA A 389 3.54 5.16 -13.05
C ALA A 389 3.67 4.01 -14.05
N LEU A 390 4.93 3.72 -14.42
CA LEU A 390 5.33 2.57 -15.23
C LEU A 390 6.28 1.72 -14.39
N ILE A 391 5.77 0.57 -13.93
CA ILE A 391 6.47 -0.30 -12.98
C ILE A 391 6.65 -1.67 -13.64
N LEU A 392 7.90 -1.97 -14.00
CA LEU A 392 8.27 -3.17 -14.79
C LEU A 392 9.38 -3.97 -14.10
N ASN A 393 9.73 -3.64 -12.88
CA ASN A 393 10.88 -4.21 -12.19
C ASN A 393 10.73 -5.71 -11.95
N ASN A 394 11.87 -6.38 -11.75
CA ASN A 394 11.93 -7.83 -11.49
C ASN A 394 11.24 -8.65 -12.59
N ASN A 395 11.77 -8.51 -13.79
CA ASN A 395 11.36 -9.27 -14.97
C ASN A 395 12.62 -9.71 -15.75
N ASN A 396 12.45 -10.17 -16.98
CA ASN A 396 13.56 -10.54 -17.89
C ASN A 396 13.55 -9.64 -19.15
N LEU A 397 13.14 -8.37 -18.97
CA LEU A 397 13.03 -7.40 -20.07
C LEU A 397 14.43 -7.01 -20.56
N SER A 398 14.57 -6.80 -21.87
CA SER A 398 15.83 -6.52 -22.54
C SER A 398 15.66 -5.38 -23.54
N GLY A 399 16.67 -5.17 -24.40
CA GLY A 399 16.66 -4.05 -25.35
C GLY A 399 17.09 -2.75 -24.69
N GLU A 400 16.76 -1.63 -25.30
CA GLU A 400 17.18 -0.30 -24.84
C GLU A 400 15.98 0.53 -24.36
N ILE A 401 16.26 1.54 -23.54
CA ILE A 401 15.26 2.55 -23.16
C ILE A 401 14.91 3.35 -24.43
N GLN A 402 13.65 3.31 -24.83
CA GLN A 402 13.22 3.94 -26.08
C GLN A 402 13.24 5.47 -25.96
N PRO A 403 13.88 6.18 -26.91
CA PRO A 403 13.93 7.65 -26.89
C PRO A 403 12.53 8.31 -26.84
N GLU A 404 11.53 7.67 -27.43
CA GLU A 404 10.16 8.15 -27.53
C GLU A 404 9.42 8.17 -26.18
N LEU A 405 9.96 7.55 -25.12
CA LEU A 405 9.39 7.64 -23.77
C LEU A 405 9.30 9.09 -23.28
N ASP A 406 10.02 10.02 -23.94
CA ASP A 406 9.95 11.46 -23.66
C ASP A 406 8.51 12.04 -23.81
N ALA A 407 7.64 11.34 -24.55
CA ALA A 407 6.24 11.73 -24.70
C ALA A 407 5.41 11.54 -23.42
N LEU A 408 5.91 10.78 -22.45
CA LEU A 408 5.23 10.54 -21.17
C LEU A 408 5.59 11.63 -20.16
N ASP A 409 5.20 12.87 -20.45
CA ASP A 409 5.57 14.04 -19.65
C ASP A 409 4.94 14.07 -18.25
N SER A 410 3.85 13.33 -18.04
CA SER A 410 3.15 13.21 -16.76
C SER A 410 3.75 12.13 -15.85
N LEU A 411 4.68 11.32 -16.37
CA LEU A 411 5.23 10.15 -15.67
C LEU A 411 5.99 10.60 -14.41
N LYS A 412 5.60 10.05 -13.26
CA LYS A 412 6.20 10.34 -11.96
C LYS A 412 7.09 9.19 -11.46
N ILE A 413 6.71 7.95 -11.78
CA ILE A 413 7.45 6.75 -11.36
C ILE A 413 7.83 5.97 -12.61
N LEU A 414 9.14 5.73 -12.76
CA LEU A 414 9.69 4.85 -13.78
C LEU A 414 10.61 3.85 -13.09
N ASP A 415 10.12 2.63 -12.91
CA ASP A 415 10.88 1.55 -12.29
C ASP A 415 11.04 0.40 -13.28
N ILE A 416 12.25 0.26 -13.81
CA ILE A 416 12.66 -0.85 -14.71
C ILE A 416 13.77 -1.69 -14.08
N SER A 417 13.94 -1.60 -12.77
CA SER A 417 15.04 -2.25 -12.06
C SER A 417 14.95 -3.78 -12.16
N ASN A 418 16.09 -4.44 -11.93
CA ASN A 418 16.18 -5.91 -11.94
C ASN A 418 15.63 -6.51 -13.25
N ASN A 419 16.28 -6.11 -14.37
CA ASN A 419 15.98 -6.58 -15.72
C ASN A 419 17.30 -6.78 -16.49
N GLU A 420 17.24 -6.97 -17.82
CA GLU A 420 18.41 -7.11 -18.70
C GLU A 420 18.52 -5.92 -19.69
N ILE A 421 17.92 -4.76 -19.34
CA ILE A 421 17.88 -3.58 -20.20
C ILE A 421 19.28 -3.00 -20.36
N SER A 422 19.64 -2.61 -21.60
CA SER A 422 20.98 -2.18 -21.99
C SER A 422 20.95 -0.83 -22.69
N GLY A 423 22.08 -0.39 -23.21
CA GLY A 423 22.21 0.90 -23.89
C GLY A 423 22.43 2.05 -22.91
N GLU A 424 22.19 3.26 -23.37
CA GLU A 424 22.39 4.48 -22.58
C GLU A 424 21.05 5.11 -22.20
N ILE A 425 21.06 6.01 -21.22
CA ILE A 425 19.89 6.84 -20.94
C ILE A 425 19.72 7.81 -22.10
N PRO A 426 18.59 7.78 -22.85
CA PRO A 426 18.42 8.68 -23.97
C PRO A 426 18.35 10.16 -23.53
N LEU A 427 18.99 11.05 -24.31
CA LEU A 427 18.91 12.49 -24.04
C LEU A 427 17.47 13.01 -24.10
N THR A 428 16.64 12.39 -24.93
CA THR A 428 15.23 12.77 -25.07
C THR A 428 14.43 12.53 -23.78
N LEU A 429 14.91 11.63 -22.90
CA LEU A 429 14.20 11.37 -21.62
C LEU A 429 14.10 12.62 -20.74
N ALA A 430 14.79 13.70 -21.11
CA ALA A 430 14.55 15.05 -20.59
C ALA A 430 13.09 15.51 -20.68
N GLY A 431 12.31 14.91 -21.61
CA GLY A 431 10.87 15.19 -21.76
C GLY A 431 10.02 14.74 -20.59
N CYS A 432 10.44 13.70 -19.85
CA CYS A 432 9.72 13.19 -18.68
C CYS A 432 9.92 14.09 -17.46
N LYS A 433 9.43 15.33 -17.52
CA LYS A 433 9.71 16.39 -16.54
C LYS A 433 9.10 16.17 -15.17
N SER A 434 8.09 15.31 -15.07
CA SER A 434 7.35 15.07 -13.83
C SER A 434 7.96 13.98 -12.95
N LEU A 435 9.09 13.36 -13.38
CA LEU A 435 9.68 12.22 -12.67
C LEU A 435 10.07 12.60 -11.24
N GLU A 436 9.58 11.80 -10.30
CA GLU A 436 9.88 11.87 -8.87
C GLU A 436 10.68 10.64 -8.41
N VAL A 437 10.46 9.48 -9.05
CA VAL A 437 11.13 8.22 -8.74
C VAL A 437 11.65 7.60 -10.04
N VAL A 438 12.96 7.32 -10.08
CA VAL A 438 13.64 6.61 -11.16
C VAL A 438 14.44 5.47 -10.55
N ASP A 439 14.07 4.23 -10.88
CA ASP A 439 14.85 3.06 -10.48
C ASP A 439 15.23 2.25 -11.73
N PHE A 440 16.51 2.35 -12.10
CA PHE A 440 17.10 1.61 -13.21
C PHE A 440 18.13 0.58 -12.73
N SER A 441 18.18 0.33 -11.42
CA SER A 441 19.19 -0.53 -10.81
C SER A 441 19.15 -1.97 -11.35
N ASN A 442 20.28 -2.66 -11.23
CA ASN A 442 20.41 -4.09 -11.61
C ASN A 442 19.94 -4.33 -13.05
N ASN A 443 20.64 -3.67 -13.99
CA ASN A 443 20.44 -3.80 -15.43
C ASN A 443 21.80 -3.88 -16.15
N ASN A 444 21.80 -3.78 -17.48
CA ASN A 444 22.99 -3.74 -18.31
C ASN A 444 23.23 -2.34 -18.92
N LEU A 445 22.66 -1.29 -18.32
CA LEU A 445 22.77 0.09 -18.80
C LEU A 445 24.21 0.58 -18.73
N SER A 446 24.61 1.44 -19.68
CA SER A 446 25.99 1.88 -19.86
C SER A 446 26.05 3.36 -20.26
N GLY A 447 27.23 3.83 -20.63
CA GLY A 447 27.45 5.22 -21.01
C GLY A 447 27.70 6.13 -19.82
N ALA A 448 27.74 7.42 -20.07
CA ALA A 448 27.94 8.44 -19.03
C ALA A 448 26.60 9.06 -18.63
N LEU A 449 26.56 9.64 -17.43
CA LEU A 449 25.39 10.43 -17.01
C LEU A 449 25.29 11.67 -17.91
N ASN A 450 24.12 11.87 -18.49
CA ASN A 450 23.89 12.97 -19.42
C ASN A 450 22.90 14.00 -18.86
N ASP A 451 22.80 15.14 -19.55
CA ASP A 451 22.03 16.30 -19.08
C ASP A 451 20.50 16.10 -19.06
N ALA A 452 19.98 15.00 -19.60
CA ALA A 452 18.54 14.68 -19.48
C ALA A 452 18.12 14.64 -18.01
N ILE A 453 18.95 14.07 -17.17
CA ILE A 453 18.68 13.91 -15.73
C ILE A 453 18.48 15.27 -15.04
N THR A 454 19.12 16.34 -15.51
CA THR A 454 18.96 17.68 -14.93
C THR A 454 17.55 18.26 -15.09
N LYS A 455 16.76 17.69 -16.01
CA LYS A 455 15.38 18.15 -16.28
C LYS A 455 14.35 17.53 -15.33
N TRP A 456 14.73 16.52 -14.56
CA TRP A 456 13.86 15.86 -13.60
C TRP A 456 13.88 16.63 -12.26
N VAL A 457 13.36 17.85 -12.29
CA VAL A 457 13.50 18.83 -11.19
C VAL A 457 12.77 18.38 -9.90
N ASN A 458 11.82 17.47 -10.02
CA ASN A 458 11.04 16.95 -8.89
C ASN A 458 11.60 15.62 -8.36
N LEU A 459 12.77 15.20 -8.85
CA LEU A 459 13.35 13.90 -8.54
C LEU A 459 13.66 13.77 -7.05
N ARG A 460 13.06 12.76 -6.41
CA ARG A 460 13.22 12.45 -4.99
C ARG A 460 14.07 11.20 -4.78
N PHE A 461 13.98 10.25 -5.69
CA PHE A 461 14.70 8.98 -5.64
C PHE A 461 15.30 8.69 -7.00
N ILE A 462 16.61 8.44 -7.03
CA ILE A 462 17.27 7.87 -8.21
C ILE A 462 18.17 6.72 -7.79
N SER A 463 17.99 5.56 -8.44
CA SER A 463 18.93 4.46 -8.36
C SER A 463 19.35 4.01 -9.75
N LEU A 464 20.65 4.07 -10.00
CA LEU A 464 21.30 3.54 -11.20
C LEU A 464 22.27 2.41 -10.80
N ALA A 465 22.10 1.88 -9.59
CA ALA A 465 23.03 0.91 -8.99
C ALA A 465 23.17 -0.37 -9.82
N GLN A 466 24.32 -1.03 -9.69
CA GLN A 466 24.55 -2.34 -10.29
C GLN A 466 24.28 -2.35 -11.80
N ASN A 467 24.96 -1.45 -12.51
CA ASN A 467 24.91 -1.30 -13.95
C ASN A 467 26.34 -1.21 -14.53
N LYS A 468 26.47 -0.73 -15.76
CA LYS A 468 27.77 -0.57 -16.45
C LYS A 468 28.06 0.90 -16.77
N PHE A 469 27.39 1.84 -16.09
CA PHE A 469 27.63 3.26 -16.28
C PHE A 469 29.10 3.61 -16.01
N SER A 470 29.65 4.57 -16.78
CA SER A 470 31.08 4.92 -16.74
C SER A 470 31.27 6.42 -16.94
N GLY A 471 32.50 6.86 -16.98
CA GLY A 471 32.87 8.27 -17.13
C GLY A 471 32.88 9.01 -15.80
N ALA A 472 33.11 10.32 -15.86
CA ALA A 472 33.19 11.16 -14.67
C ALA A 472 31.79 11.53 -14.15
N LEU A 473 31.69 11.67 -12.84
CA LEU A 473 30.46 12.21 -12.23
C LEU A 473 30.33 13.69 -12.63
N PRO A 474 29.18 14.09 -13.20
CA PRO A 474 29.04 15.47 -13.63
C PRO A 474 28.88 16.45 -12.45
N THR A 475 29.26 17.70 -12.67
CA THR A 475 29.24 18.74 -11.62
C THR A 475 27.83 19.06 -11.11
N TRP A 476 26.81 18.84 -11.94
CA TRP A 476 25.41 19.08 -11.56
C TRP A 476 24.83 17.98 -10.67
N LEU A 477 25.54 16.87 -10.45
CA LEU A 477 25.00 15.69 -9.78
C LEU A 477 24.37 15.99 -8.40
N PHE A 478 24.97 16.91 -7.67
CA PHE A 478 24.51 17.25 -6.31
C PHE A 478 23.69 18.55 -6.26
N SER A 479 23.18 19.02 -7.42
CA SER A 479 22.40 20.28 -7.48
C SER A 479 20.88 20.07 -7.32
N PHE A 480 20.40 18.85 -7.18
CA PHE A 480 18.97 18.56 -7.00
C PHE A 480 18.46 19.11 -5.67
N GLN A 481 17.29 19.77 -5.70
CA GLN A 481 16.77 20.46 -4.52
C GLN A 481 15.91 19.59 -3.62
N VAL A 482 15.30 18.52 -4.16
CA VAL A 482 14.34 17.70 -3.42
C VAL A 482 14.74 16.23 -3.31
N ILE A 483 15.95 15.89 -3.78
CA ILE A 483 16.42 14.52 -3.76
C ILE A 483 16.56 13.98 -2.33
N GLN A 484 16.13 12.76 -2.11
CA GLN A 484 16.20 12.08 -0.82
C GLN A 484 17.18 10.90 -0.87
N THR A 485 17.20 10.19 -2.00
CA THR A 485 18.08 9.05 -2.20
C THR A 485 18.75 9.12 -3.56
N MET A 486 20.06 8.94 -3.56
CA MET A 486 20.87 8.82 -4.77
C MET A 486 21.76 7.58 -4.63
N ASP A 487 21.48 6.54 -5.41
CA ASP A 487 22.26 5.33 -5.41
C ASP A 487 22.88 5.09 -6.79
N LEU A 488 24.20 5.29 -6.89
CA LEU A 488 25.00 5.05 -8.10
C LEU A 488 25.99 3.90 -7.89
N SER A 489 25.79 3.08 -6.86
CA SER A 489 26.74 2.04 -6.46
C SER A 489 26.89 0.95 -7.51
N GLY A 490 28.02 0.25 -7.47
CA GLY A 490 28.25 -0.93 -8.34
C GLY A 490 28.27 -0.59 -9.82
N ASN A 491 28.95 0.48 -10.20
CA ASN A 491 29.13 0.93 -11.57
C ASN A 491 30.64 1.08 -11.91
N LYS A 492 30.94 1.79 -12.98
CA LYS A 492 32.32 2.07 -13.41
C LYS A 492 32.61 3.58 -13.47
N PHE A 493 31.91 4.36 -12.65
CA PHE A 493 32.18 5.81 -12.56
C PHE A 493 33.60 6.04 -12.08
N SER A 494 34.30 7.00 -12.71
CA SER A 494 35.73 7.26 -12.48
C SER A 494 35.95 8.78 -12.26
N GLY A 495 37.18 9.18 -12.07
CA GLY A 495 37.49 10.59 -11.80
C GLY A 495 37.20 10.96 -10.36
N TYR A 496 36.98 12.26 -10.12
CA TYR A 496 36.80 12.83 -8.81
C TYR A 496 35.31 12.92 -8.44
N ILE A 497 35.01 12.86 -7.14
CA ILE A 497 33.70 13.32 -6.65
C ILE A 497 33.65 14.84 -6.89
N PRO A 498 32.68 15.35 -7.66
CA PRO A 498 32.70 16.76 -8.01
C PRO A 498 32.54 17.67 -6.79
N ASP A 499 33.33 18.73 -6.73
CA ASP A 499 33.21 19.77 -5.74
C ASP A 499 32.28 20.86 -6.28
N GLY A 500 31.30 21.30 -5.50
CA GLY A 500 30.33 22.25 -5.98
C GLY A 500 29.46 22.85 -4.88
N ASN A 501 28.58 23.76 -5.29
CA ASN A 501 27.60 24.34 -4.39
C ASN A 501 26.48 23.32 -4.14
N PHE A 502 26.65 22.55 -3.09
CA PHE A 502 25.66 21.57 -2.66
C PHE A 502 24.49 22.32 -2.01
N ASN A 503 23.45 22.57 -2.78
CA ASN A 503 22.27 23.27 -2.29
C ASN A 503 21.20 22.27 -1.84
N PHE A 504 21.63 21.27 -1.06
CA PHE A 504 20.69 20.28 -0.51
C PHE A 504 20.02 20.84 0.74
N SER A 505 18.86 21.42 0.58
CA SER A 505 17.96 21.58 1.71
C SER A 505 17.16 20.26 1.88
N LEU A 506 17.84 19.22 2.32
CA LEU A 506 17.20 17.97 2.68
C LEU A 506 16.39 18.19 3.96
N LYS A 507 15.28 18.88 3.83
CA LYS A 507 14.30 18.98 4.92
C LYS A 507 13.42 17.73 4.86
N PHE A 508 13.81 16.73 5.61
CA PHE A 508 12.94 15.59 5.85
C PHE A 508 11.82 16.00 6.78
N ASN A 509 10.63 16.21 6.24
CA ASN A 509 9.42 16.26 7.05
C ASN A 509 9.07 14.83 7.47
N SER A 510 9.56 14.45 8.65
CA SER A 510 9.21 13.19 9.31
C SER A 510 7.75 13.16 9.81
N SER A 511 6.95 14.15 9.46
CA SER A 511 5.62 14.35 10.05
C SER A 511 4.50 13.41 9.51
N ASN A 512 4.82 12.53 8.54
CA ASN A 512 3.78 11.67 7.95
C ASN A 512 4.07 10.16 8.05
N PHE A 513 4.97 9.77 8.95
CA PHE A 513 5.26 8.35 9.12
C PHE A 513 4.46 7.76 10.29
N GLY A 514 3.43 7.01 9.96
CA GLY A 514 2.85 6.07 10.91
C GLY A 514 3.92 5.03 11.26
N THR A 515 4.29 4.97 12.52
CA THR A 515 5.22 3.99 13.03
C THR A 515 4.59 2.61 12.98
N THR A 516 4.95 1.80 12.00
CA THR A 516 4.76 0.36 12.13
C THR A 516 6.06 -0.23 12.66
N PRO A 517 6.05 -0.79 13.88
CA PRO A 517 7.23 -1.47 14.38
C PRO A 517 7.28 -2.87 13.79
N SER A 518 8.33 -3.18 13.12
CA SER A 518 8.95 -4.50 13.15
C SER A 518 9.79 -4.82 11.93
N PHE A 519 11.05 -4.83 12.16
CA PHE A 519 12.01 -5.88 11.75
C PHE A 519 13.39 -5.44 12.24
N GLU A 520 13.93 -6.21 13.16
CA GLU A 520 15.13 -5.89 13.96
C GLU A 520 16.48 -5.98 13.21
N GLN A 521 16.54 -5.89 11.89
CA GLN A 521 17.81 -6.20 11.23
C GLN A 521 18.51 -5.09 10.44
N LEU A 522 17.85 -3.97 10.11
CA LEU A 522 18.54 -2.83 9.46
C LEU A 522 17.85 -1.51 9.84
N PRO A 523 18.33 -0.83 10.88
CA PRO A 523 17.68 0.39 11.37
C PRO A 523 17.83 1.62 10.46
N ILE A 524 18.48 1.45 9.30
CA ILE A 524 18.82 2.54 8.39
C ILE A 524 17.80 2.63 7.24
N LEU A 525 17.20 1.50 6.87
CA LEU A 525 16.23 1.49 5.77
C LEU A 525 14.89 2.07 6.24
N GLN A 526 14.46 3.09 5.54
CA GLN A 526 13.14 3.72 5.76
C GLN A 526 12.21 3.35 4.61
N SER A 527 10.93 3.27 4.90
CA SER A 527 9.92 3.15 3.85
C SER A 527 9.61 4.53 3.29
N LEU A 528 10.06 4.78 2.07
CA LEU A 528 9.65 5.97 1.32
C LEU A 528 8.30 5.67 0.68
N GLN A 529 7.26 6.32 1.16
CA GLN A 529 5.91 6.16 0.63
C GLN A 529 5.59 7.31 -0.31
N MET A 530 5.25 6.99 -1.54
CA MET A 530 4.78 7.96 -2.51
C MET A 530 3.31 7.71 -2.83
N LYS A 531 2.47 8.69 -2.52
CA LYS A 531 1.04 8.60 -2.83
C LYS A 531 0.78 9.16 -4.21
N LEU A 532 0.22 8.32 -5.06
CA LEU A 532 -0.33 8.71 -6.36
C LEU A 532 -1.83 8.79 -6.24
N SER A 533 -2.39 9.92 -6.61
CA SER A 533 -3.83 10.12 -6.68
C SER A 533 -4.29 9.88 -8.10
N VAL A 534 -5.12 8.87 -8.30
CA VAL A 534 -5.68 8.50 -9.60
C VAL A 534 -7.18 8.77 -9.57
N ILE A 535 -7.64 9.56 -10.51
CA ILE A 535 -9.08 9.83 -10.65
C ILE A 535 -9.69 8.73 -11.52
N VAL A 536 -10.39 7.79 -10.89
CA VAL A 536 -10.95 6.60 -11.56
C VAL A 536 -12.33 6.89 -12.18
N SER A 537 -12.95 7.96 -11.78
CA SER A 537 -14.16 8.52 -12.40
C SER A 537 -14.32 9.93 -11.84
N ASP A 538 -15.21 10.69 -12.38
CA ASP A 538 -15.43 12.09 -11.95
C ASP A 538 -15.72 12.25 -10.44
N ILE A 539 -15.83 11.17 -9.70
CA ILE A 539 -16.34 11.18 -8.32
C ILE A 539 -15.38 10.51 -7.32
N ASN A 540 -14.53 9.59 -7.77
CA ASN A 540 -13.69 8.80 -6.86
C ASN A 540 -12.20 8.96 -7.17
N GLU A 541 -11.50 9.53 -6.21
CA GLU A 541 -10.05 9.62 -6.19
C GLU A 541 -9.52 8.37 -5.47
N LEU A 542 -8.79 7.53 -6.21
CA LEU A 542 -8.10 6.38 -5.64
C LEU A 542 -6.65 6.75 -5.34
N GLY A 543 -6.26 6.57 -4.09
CA GLY A 543 -4.87 6.74 -3.69
C GLY A 543 -4.10 5.43 -3.85
N PHE A 544 -2.98 5.49 -4.56
CA PHE A 544 -2.03 4.37 -4.65
C PHE A 544 -0.77 4.74 -3.89
N ASP A 545 -0.34 3.85 -3.00
CA ASP A 545 0.88 4.03 -2.24
C ASP A 545 1.99 3.19 -2.89
N TYR A 546 2.97 3.86 -3.50
CA TYR A 546 4.19 3.22 -3.98
C TYR A 546 5.21 3.24 -2.85
N HIS A 547 5.69 2.07 -2.46
CA HIS A 547 6.62 1.90 -1.35
C HIS A 547 8.02 1.52 -1.85
N LEU A 548 9.00 2.33 -1.48
CA LEU A 548 10.42 2.02 -1.67
C LEU A 548 11.06 1.86 -0.29
N PHE A 549 11.84 0.79 -0.12
CA PHE A 549 12.68 0.64 1.06
C PHE A 549 14.09 1.10 0.70
N SER A 550 14.49 2.26 1.20
CA SER A 550 15.77 2.85 0.87
C SER A 550 16.33 3.62 2.06
N ALA A 551 17.67 3.72 2.08
CA ALA A 551 18.35 4.64 2.99
C ALA A 551 18.29 6.07 2.41
N VAL A 552 18.00 7.02 3.25
CA VAL A 552 17.99 8.43 2.85
C VAL A 552 19.42 8.94 2.78
N GLY A 553 19.93 9.08 1.56
CA GLY A 553 21.30 9.48 1.41
C GLY A 553 21.93 9.21 0.07
N ILE A 554 23.25 9.09 0.10
CA ILE A 554 24.08 8.94 -1.10
C ILE A 554 24.88 7.64 -1.00
N ASP A 555 24.80 6.82 -2.04
CA ASP A 555 25.66 5.64 -2.21
C ASP A 555 26.41 5.73 -3.53
N LEU A 556 27.73 5.88 -3.45
CA LEU A 556 28.67 5.87 -4.59
C LEU A 556 29.63 4.68 -4.49
N SER A 557 29.32 3.68 -3.66
CA SER A 557 30.21 2.57 -3.39
C SER A 557 30.44 1.69 -4.65
N ARG A 558 31.52 0.92 -4.63
CA ARG A 558 31.86 -0.05 -5.69
C ARG A 558 31.92 0.62 -7.06
N ASN A 559 32.75 1.68 -7.15
CA ASN A 559 33.04 2.41 -8.38
C ASN A 559 34.55 2.55 -8.56
N LEU A 560 34.99 3.38 -9.50
CA LEU A 560 36.40 3.62 -9.80
C LEU A 560 36.80 5.07 -9.42
N LEU A 561 36.11 5.67 -8.46
CA LEU A 561 36.33 7.06 -8.03
C LEU A 561 37.68 7.18 -7.30
N HIS A 562 38.40 8.28 -7.55
CA HIS A 562 39.71 8.53 -6.94
C HIS A 562 39.85 9.99 -6.51
N GLY A 563 40.94 10.30 -5.82
CA GLY A 563 41.20 11.63 -5.30
C GLY A 563 40.53 11.89 -3.95
N GLU A 564 40.59 13.12 -3.48
CA GLU A 564 40.08 13.48 -2.14
C GLU A 564 38.57 13.61 -2.10
N ILE A 565 37.99 13.33 -0.93
CA ILE A 565 36.57 13.58 -0.67
C ILE A 565 36.40 15.09 -0.56
N PRO A 566 35.55 15.74 -1.38
CA PRO A 566 35.42 17.20 -1.32
C PRO A 566 34.78 17.67 0.01
N VAL A 567 35.33 18.72 0.57
CA VAL A 567 34.88 19.29 1.86
C VAL A 567 33.38 19.69 1.80
N SER A 568 32.93 20.16 0.63
CA SER A 568 31.53 20.58 0.40
C SER A 568 30.54 19.43 0.60
N LEU A 569 30.92 18.17 0.34
CA LEU A 569 30.04 17.01 0.56
C LEU A 569 29.59 16.91 2.03
N PHE A 570 30.48 17.28 2.95
CA PHE A 570 30.20 17.24 4.39
C PHE A 570 29.36 18.42 4.87
N GLY A 571 29.00 19.34 3.97
CA GLY A 571 28.02 20.40 4.22
C GLY A 571 26.57 19.94 4.12
N LEU A 572 26.32 18.69 3.72
CA LEU A 572 24.96 18.11 3.58
C LEU A 572 24.41 17.69 4.96
N HIS A 573 23.97 18.67 5.74
CA HIS A 573 23.56 18.46 7.13
C HIS A 573 22.38 17.51 7.33
N GLY A 574 21.51 17.35 6.32
CA GLY A 574 20.33 16.48 6.37
C GLY A 574 20.61 15.02 5.97
N LEU A 575 21.82 14.71 5.51
CA LEU A 575 22.16 13.37 5.02
C LEU A 575 22.18 12.36 6.18
N GLU A 576 21.45 11.26 6.05
CA GLU A 576 21.41 10.20 7.06
C GLU A 576 22.32 9.02 6.72
N TYR A 577 22.63 8.84 5.43
CA TYR A 577 23.43 7.71 4.93
C TYR A 577 24.43 8.19 3.90
N LEU A 578 25.70 7.83 4.09
CA LEU A 578 26.75 8.09 3.12
C LEU A 578 27.63 6.84 2.98
N ASN A 579 27.68 6.30 1.77
CA ASN A 579 28.52 5.14 1.45
C ASN A 579 29.41 5.46 0.26
N LEU A 580 30.72 5.51 0.50
CA LEU A 580 31.77 5.72 -0.51
C LEU A 580 32.72 4.53 -0.58
N SER A 581 32.36 3.39 -0.01
CA SER A 581 33.23 2.24 0.13
C SER A 581 33.59 1.61 -1.23
N TYR A 582 34.65 0.82 -1.24
CA TYR A 582 35.11 0.12 -2.44
C TYR A 582 35.32 1.06 -3.62
N ASN A 583 36.19 2.06 -3.44
CA ASN A 583 36.64 3.02 -4.43
C ASN A 583 38.18 3.16 -4.33
N PHE A 584 38.74 4.16 -4.98
CA PHE A 584 40.19 4.46 -4.93
C PHE A 584 40.43 5.84 -4.31
N LEU A 585 39.50 6.29 -3.43
CA LEU A 585 39.60 7.60 -2.79
C LEU A 585 40.83 7.70 -1.88
N ASP A 586 41.48 8.85 -1.90
CA ASP A 586 42.70 9.10 -1.12
C ASP A 586 42.60 10.38 -0.28
N GLY A 587 43.74 10.86 0.23
CA GLY A 587 43.76 12.06 1.08
C GLY A 587 43.21 11.81 2.48
N LYS A 588 42.79 12.88 3.13
CA LYS A 588 42.34 12.87 4.54
C LYS A 588 40.83 13.06 4.65
N VAL A 589 40.24 12.44 5.64
CA VAL A 589 38.82 12.72 5.97
C VAL A 589 38.75 14.10 6.61
N PRO A 590 38.03 15.07 6.02
CA PRO A 590 37.95 16.42 6.57
C PRO A 590 37.24 16.48 7.92
N THR A 591 37.67 17.38 8.78
CA THR A 591 37.04 17.64 10.09
C THR A 591 35.60 18.15 9.97
N SER A 592 35.24 18.72 8.82
CA SER A 592 33.86 19.15 8.49
C SER A 592 32.86 18.01 8.50
N LEU A 593 33.28 16.75 8.48
CA LEU A 593 32.40 15.59 8.71
C LEU A 593 31.54 15.76 9.96
N ASN A 594 32.05 16.44 10.96
CA ASN A 594 31.31 16.74 12.19
C ASN A 594 30.05 17.58 11.99
N ASN A 595 29.94 18.27 10.85
CA ASN A 595 28.77 19.09 10.53
C ASN A 595 27.56 18.24 10.13
N MET A 596 27.75 16.95 9.81
CA MET A 596 26.69 16.03 9.36
C MET A 596 25.89 15.49 10.55
N SER A 597 25.18 16.38 11.23
CA SER A 597 24.47 16.05 12.49
C SER A 597 23.37 14.99 12.35
N SER A 598 22.83 14.82 11.15
CA SER A 598 21.77 13.84 10.88
C SER A 598 22.31 12.44 10.53
N LEU A 599 23.63 12.31 10.35
CA LEU A 599 24.25 11.10 9.81
C LEU A 599 24.05 9.90 10.75
N ARG A 600 23.46 8.84 10.22
CA ARG A 600 23.19 7.57 10.93
C ARG A 600 24.13 6.46 10.48
N ALA A 601 24.59 6.51 9.22
CA ALA A 601 25.51 5.51 8.69
C ALA A 601 26.57 6.15 7.80
N LEU A 602 27.81 5.75 8.04
CA LEU A 602 28.98 6.18 7.25
C LEU A 602 29.84 4.99 6.92
N ASP A 603 30.01 4.71 5.61
CA ASP A 603 30.94 3.67 5.15
C ASP A 603 31.94 4.27 4.17
N LEU A 604 33.19 4.35 4.58
CA LEU A 604 34.35 4.80 3.77
C LEU A 604 35.35 3.65 3.56
N SER A 605 34.98 2.42 3.87
CA SER A 605 35.89 1.28 3.86
C SER A 605 36.41 0.96 2.47
N HIS A 606 37.49 0.20 2.41
CA HIS A 606 38.10 -0.28 1.15
C HIS A 606 38.39 0.89 0.20
N ASN A 607 39.25 1.83 0.68
CA ASN A 607 39.76 2.98 -0.07
C ASN A 607 41.27 3.16 0.26
N SER A 608 41.85 4.29 -0.13
CA SER A 608 43.24 4.65 0.17
C SER A 608 43.33 5.87 1.10
N LEU A 609 42.24 6.12 1.89
CA LEU A 609 42.18 7.27 2.79
C LEU A 609 43.27 7.18 3.87
N SER A 610 43.86 8.33 4.23
CA SER A 610 45.05 8.37 5.07
C SER A 610 44.94 9.44 6.17
N GLY A 611 46.00 9.58 6.93
CA GLY A 611 46.07 10.54 8.01
C GLY A 611 45.33 10.10 9.26
N GLN A 612 45.10 11.02 10.18
CA GLN A 612 44.43 10.73 11.45
C GLN A 612 42.92 10.73 11.30
N ILE A 613 42.25 9.82 11.98
CA ILE A 613 40.78 9.81 12.07
C ILE A 613 40.33 11.04 12.88
N PRO A 614 39.44 11.87 12.33
CA PRO A 614 38.97 13.05 13.09
C PRO A 614 38.32 12.67 14.40
N GLU A 615 38.80 13.23 15.51
CA GLU A 615 38.28 12.93 16.87
C GLU A 615 36.77 13.17 16.99
N ASN A 616 36.27 14.11 16.22
CA ASN A 616 34.88 14.56 16.27
C ASN A 616 33.88 13.56 15.74
N ILE A 617 34.32 12.51 15.04
CA ILE A 617 33.42 11.40 14.60
C ILE A 617 32.68 10.81 15.80
N SER A 618 33.36 10.70 16.94
CA SER A 618 32.76 10.20 18.18
C SER A 618 31.61 11.08 18.72
N CYS A 619 31.53 12.34 18.25
CA CYS A 619 30.50 13.30 18.67
C CYS A 619 29.23 13.24 17.83
N LEU A 620 29.22 12.48 16.72
CA LEU A 620 28.03 12.28 15.90
C LEU A 620 27.04 11.35 16.65
N GLY A 621 26.14 11.97 17.40
CA GLY A 621 25.24 11.26 18.32
C GLY A 621 24.29 10.29 17.66
N ASN A 622 23.88 10.59 16.42
CA ASN A 622 22.91 9.78 15.67
C ASN A 622 23.58 8.61 14.92
N LEU A 623 24.92 8.57 14.86
CA LEU A 623 25.64 7.56 14.08
C LEU A 623 25.48 6.18 14.72
N THR A 624 24.88 5.26 13.98
CA THR A 624 24.65 3.87 14.40
C THR A 624 25.55 2.87 13.67
N LEU A 625 26.02 3.24 12.46
CA LEU A 625 26.94 2.42 11.67
C LEU A 625 28.14 3.28 11.25
N LEU A 626 29.33 2.76 11.54
CA LEU A 626 30.59 3.39 11.09
C LEU A 626 31.49 2.27 10.55
N ASN A 627 32.03 2.49 9.35
CA ASN A 627 32.98 1.56 8.75
C ASN A 627 34.08 2.36 8.05
N LEU A 628 35.29 2.35 8.62
CA LEU A 628 36.49 2.98 8.09
C LEU A 628 37.56 1.92 7.79
N SER A 629 37.19 0.66 7.77
CA SER A 629 38.13 -0.47 7.64
C SER A 629 38.81 -0.49 6.26
N TYR A 630 39.94 -1.15 6.19
CA TYR A 630 40.68 -1.35 4.95
C TYR A 630 41.00 -0.02 4.22
N ASN A 631 41.74 0.83 4.94
CA ASN A 631 42.26 2.12 4.45
C ASN A 631 43.74 2.26 4.88
N CYS A 632 44.27 3.48 4.80
CA CYS A 632 45.64 3.81 5.22
C CYS A 632 45.66 4.80 6.39
N PHE A 633 44.62 4.77 7.26
CA PHE A 633 44.58 5.63 8.43
C PHE A 633 45.72 5.34 9.39
N SER A 634 46.20 6.37 10.07
CA SER A 634 47.36 6.29 10.97
C SER A 634 47.12 7.06 12.26
N GLY A 635 48.02 6.92 13.20
CA GLY A 635 47.96 7.64 14.46
C GLY A 635 47.24 6.86 15.56
N ILE A 636 46.86 7.54 16.61
CA ILE A 636 46.31 6.92 17.81
C ILE A 636 44.76 7.11 17.82
N LEU A 637 44.04 6.01 17.92
CA LEU A 637 42.60 6.05 18.16
C LEU A 637 42.39 6.00 19.67
N PRO A 638 41.85 7.05 20.30
CA PRO A 638 41.66 7.06 21.74
C PRO A 638 40.67 5.96 22.17
N LYS A 639 40.98 5.29 23.31
CA LYS A 639 40.11 4.29 23.92
C LYS A 639 38.90 4.95 24.60
N LYS A 640 38.04 5.52 23.79
CA LYS A 640 36.79 6.16 24.28
C LYS A 640 35.65 5.15 24.15
N GLN A 641 34.80 5.05 25.16
CA GLN A 641 33.64 4.16 25.20
C GLN A 641 32.76 4.29 23.93
N ARG A 642 32.78 5.48 23.31
CA ARG A 642 31.96 5.74 22.10
C ARG A 642 32.38 4.95 20.87
N TYR A 643 33.67 4.55 20.76
CA TYR A 643 34.14 3.75 19.61
C TYR A 643 33.86 2.25 19.76
N SER A 644 33.69 1.77 20.99
CA SER A 644 33.39 0.35 21.26
C SER A 644 32.05 -0.11 20.68
N ARG A 645 31.17 0.84 20.38
CA ARG A 645 29.88 0.58 19.74
C ARG A 645 29.99 0.22 18.25
N PHE A 646 31.19 0.36 17.66
CA PHE A 646 31.42 0.08 16.24
C PHE A 646 32.47 -1.02 16.07
N PRO A 647 32.12 -2.29 16.38
CA PRO A 647 33.10 -3.38 16.29
C PRO A 647 33.56 -3.57 14.84
N GLY A 648 34.88 -3.69 14.64
CA GLY A 648 35.47 -3.90 13.33
C GLY A 648 35.60 -2.66 12.45
N ALA A 649 35.08 -1.52 12.88
CA ALA A 649 35.03 -0.28 12.06
C ALA A 649 36.39 0.20 11.58
N PHE A 650 37.45 -0.16 12.24
CA PHE A 650 38.81 0.33 11.99
C PHE A 650 39.79 -0.76 11.52
N ALA A 651 39.30 -1.97 11.31
CA ALA A 651 40.13 -3.11 10.91
C ALA A 651 40.85 -2.82 9.58
N GLY A 652 42.01 -3.45 9.36
CA GLY A 652 42.74 -3.33 8.09
C GLY A 652 43.39 -1.97 7.85
N ASN A 653 43.66 -1.17 8.90
CA ASN A 653 44.46 0.07 8.83
C ASN A 653 45.81 -0.21 9.54
N PRO A 654 46.87 -0.52 8.80
CA PRO A 654 48.09 -1.07 9.44
C PRO A 654 48.80 -0.08 10.35
N ASP A 655 48.71 1.22 10.06
CA ASP A 655 49.41 2.26 10.84
C ASP A 655 48.52 2.92 11.94
N LEU A 656 47.33 2.34 12.18
CA LEU A 656 46.40 2.83 13.18
C LEU A 656 46.58 2.05 14.50
N CYS A 657 46.82 2.79 15.57
CA CYS A 657 47.06 2.21 16.88
C CYS A 657 45.89 2.52 17.82
N VAL A 658 45.44 1.51 18.53
CA VAL A 658 44.37 1.68 19.55
C VAL A 658 45.06 1.78 20.93
N GLU A 659 44.83 2.88 21.64
CA GLU A 659 45.34 3.09 23.01
C GLU A 659 44.63 2.16 23.99
N GLU A 660 45.36 1.15 24.51
CA GLU A 660 44.78 0.20 25.47
C GLU A 660 44.78 0.71 26.90
N SER A 661 45.74 1.58 27.28
CA SER A 661 45.84 2.20 28.61
C SER A 661 46.53 3.59 28.50
N PRO A 662 46.12 4.59 29.30
CA PRO A 662 46.79 5.90 29.24
C PRO A 662 48.26 5.77 29.64
N GLY A 663 49.16 6.10 28.69
CA GLY A 663 50.61 6.14 28.93
C GLY A 663 51.40 4.92 28.51
N GLU A 664 50.76 3.92 27.95
CA GLU A 664 51.51 2.81 27.28
C GLU A 664 51.84 3.22 25.83
N ALA A 665 53.14 3.14 25.50
CA ALA A 665 53.55 3.35 24.12
C ALA A 665 52.87 2.34 23.19
N CYS A 666 52.32 2.83 22.13
CA CYS A 666 51.72 1.98 21.06
C CYS A 666 52.73 0.92 20.62
N GLN A 667 52.52 -0.30 21.11
CA GLN A 667 53.21 -1.43 20.49
C GLN A 667 52.41 -1.81 19.25
N THR A 668 53.01 -1.64 18.12
CA THR A 668 52.57 -2.33 16.90
C THR A 668 52.67 -3.84 17.15
N LYS A 669 51.71 -4.40 17.84
CA LYS A 669 51.46 -5.83 17.72
C LYS A 669 50.98 -6.02 16.29
N GLY A 670 51.94 -6.35 15.45
CA GLY A 670 51.57 -6.79 14.10
C GLY A 670 50.41 -7.78 14.22
N LEU A 671 49.33 -7.51 13.58
CA LEU A 671 48.41 -8.57 13.21
C LEU A 671 49.25 -9.73 12.69
N PRO A 672 48.89 -10.97 13.01
CA PRO A 672 49.68 -12.09 12.62
C PRO A 672 50.06 -11.96 11.15
N THR A 673 51.32 -11.70 10.91
CA THR A 673 51.90 -11.76 9.57
C THR A 673 51.62 -13.17 9.03
N VAL A 674 50.78 -13.24 8.07
CA VAL A 674 50.66 -14.45 7.27
C VAL A 674 52.05 -14.75 6.77
N PRO A 675 52.64 -15.94 7.00
CA PRO A 675 53.98 -16.24 6.55
C PRO A 675 54.03 -16.01 5.03
N ASN A 676 55.07 -15.33 4.62
CA ASN A 676 55.38 -15.05 3.24
C ASN A 676 55.43 -16.36 2.46
N LYS A 677 54.32 -16.76 1.88
CA LYS A 677 54.34 -17.81 0.87
C LYS A 677 54.34 -17.13 -0.48
N ASN A 678 55.33 -17.48 -1.23
CA ASN A 678 55.58 -17.07 -2.62
C ASN A 678 54.26 -17.03 -3.41
N PHE A 679 54.08 -15.99 -4.19
CA PHE A 679 53.02 -15.89 -5.17
C PHE A 679 53.11 -17.07 -6.17
N GLU A 680 52.43 -18.12 -5.88
CA GLU A 680 51.98 -19.05 -6.92
C GLU A 680 50.50 -18.71 -7.16
N GLU A 681 50.14 -18.55 -8.41
CA GLU A 681 48.78 -18.36 -8.86
C GLU A 681 47.88 -19.42 -8.22
N GLU A 682 47.15 -19.06 -7.17
CA GLU A 682 46.08 -19.92 -6.69
C GLU A 682 44.85 -19.68 -7.56
N THR A 683 44.59 -20.60 -8.41
CA THR A 683 43.26 -20.85 -8.95
C THR A 683 42.27 -20.97 -7.77
N ASP A 684 41.11 -20.36 -7.89
CA ASP A 684 40.02 -20.43 -6.91
C ASP A 684 39.94 -21.82 -6.28
N GLY A 685 40.38 -21.93 -5.06
CA GLY A 685 40.25 -23.17 -4.29
C GLY A 685 38.80 -23.41 -3.94
N PRO A 686 38.32 -24.62 -4.02
CA PRO A 686 36.93 -24.90 -3.67
C PRO A 686 36.65 -24.49 -2.21
N ILE A 687 35.58 -23.75 -2.02
CA ILE A 687 35.00 -23.53 -0.68
C ILE A 687 35.04 -24.86 0.07
N SER A 688 35.63 -24.87 1.25
CA SER A 688 35.77 -26.11 2.02
C SER A 688 34.41 -26.85 2.01
N ILE A 689 34.44 -28.02 1.42
CA ILE A 689 33.27 -28.92 1.30
C ILE A 689 32.54 -29.03 2.64
N TRP A 690 33.29 -29.01 3.74
CA TRP A 690 32.70 -29.07 5.09
C TRP A 690 31.91 -27.82 5.44
N VAL A 691 32.39 -26.62 5.09
CA VAL A 691 31.65 -25.35 5.32
C VAL A 691 30.39 -25.33 4.47
N PHE A 692 30.49 -25.75 3.22
CA PHE A 692 29.35 -25.87 2.32
C PHE A 692 28.33 -26.88 2.86
N CYS A 693 28.78 -28.08 3.26
CA CYS A 693 27.89 -29.12 3.80
C CYS A 693 27.22 -28.66 5.10
N ILE A 694 27.96 -28.01 6.00
CA ILE A 694 27.39 -27.52 7.25
C ILE A 694 26.35 -26.42 6.98
N SER A 695 26.64 -25.47 6.10
CA SER A 695 25.70 -24.40 5.74
C SER A 695 24.44 -24.98 5.09
N ALA A 696 24.60 -25.96 4.19
CA ALA A 696 23.48 -26.63 3.52
C ALA A 696 22.60 -27.38 4.55
N VAL A 697 23.23 -28.11 5.48
CA VAL A 697 22.51 -28.84 6.54
C VAL A 697 21.76 -27.87 7.46
N VAL A 698 22.42 -26.79 7.88
CA VAL A 698 21.79 -25.76 8.74
C VAL A 698 20.60 -25.10 8.01
N SER A 699 20.78 -24.74 6.74
CA SER A 699 19.71 -24.13 5.92
C SER A 699 18.54 -25.11 5.74
N PHE A 700 18.85 -26.39 5.50
CA PHE A 700 17.84 -27.44 5.33
C PHE A 700 17.04 -27.66 6.62
N TYR A 701 17.70 -27.75 7.77
CA TYR A 701 17.00 -27.91 9.05
C TYR A 701 16.22 -26.66 9.44
N PHE A 702 16.75 -25.48 9.14
CA PHE A 702 16.04 -24.21 9.37
C PHE A 702 14.79 -24.13 8.49
N GLY A 703 14.90 -24.56 7.22
CA GLY A 703 13.76 -24.67 6.31
C GLY A 703 12.69 -25.64 6.81
N ILE A 704 13.12 -26.80 7.30
CA ILE A 704 12.20 -27.78 7.88
C ILE A 704 11.51 -27.23 9.13
N ILE A 705 12.27 -26.58 10.02
CA ILE A 705 11.71 -26.00 11.25
C ILE A 705 10.68 -24.90 10.90
N THR A 706 11.00 -24.02 9.95
CA THR A 706 10.04 -22.99 9.52
C THR A 706 8.80 -23.60 8.87
N LEU A 707 8.97 -24.67 8.10
CA LEU A 707 7.86 -25.43 7.49
C LEU A 707 6.93 -26.04 8.56
N PHE A 708 7.49 -26.59 9.63
CA PHE A 708 6.70 -27.21 10.70
C PHE A 708 6.17 -26.21 11.73
N CYS A 709 6.83 -25.07 11.92
CA CYS A 709 6.38 -24.03 12.83
C CYS A 709 5.25 -23.17 12.22
N SER A 710 5.11 -23.14 10.90
CA SER A 710 4.00 -22.46 10.24
C SER A 710 2.75 -23.35 10.27
N ALA A 711 1.72 -22.90 10.96
CA ALA A 711 0.43 -23.63 11.04
C ALA A 711 -0.20 -23.82 9.65
N ARG A 712 0.01 -22.89 8.73
CA ARG A 712 -0.50 -22.96 7.34
C ARG A 712 0.17 -24.07 6.54
N THR A 713 1.50 -24.16 6.59
CA THR A 713 2.25 -25.18 5.83
C THR A 713 2.07 -26.58 6.43
N ARG A 714 1.97 -26.70 7.73
CA ARG A 714 1.67 -27.97 8.40
C ARG A 714 0.33 -28.54 7.95
N ASN A 715 -0.71 -27.71 7.91
CA ASN A 715 -2.04 -28.12 7.47
C ASN A 715 -2.06 -28.53 5.99
N TYR A 716 -1.30 -27.80 5.15
CA TYR A 716 -1.19 -28.13 3.71
C TYR A 716 -0.56 -29.51 3.49
N ILE A 717 0.54 -29.81 4.19
CA ILE A 717 1.25 -31.11 4.07
C ILE A 717 0.37 -32.27 4.58
N LEU A 718 -0.41 -32.04 5.63
CA LEU A 718 -1.28 -33.08 6.18
C LEU A 718 -2.50 -33.35 5.29
N GLN A 719 -2.94 -32.39 4.51
CA GLN A 719 -4.05 -32.55 3.56
C GLN A 719 -3.68 -33.29 2.26
N THR A 720 -2.39 -33.34 1.91
CA THR A 720 -1.95 -34.03 0.69
C THR A 720 -1.71 -35.53 0.88
N LYS A 721 -1.93 -36.08 2.09
CA LYS A 721 -1.73 -37.51 2.38
C LYS A 721 -3.04 -38.29 2.62
N LEU A 722 -4.20 -37.76 2.18
CA LEU A 722 -5.47 -38.51 2.24
C LEU A 722 -6.06 -38.65 0.84
#